data_85e738fde48f3e2ef9ea18dfc5411ecb
#
_entry.id   85e738fde48f3e2ef9ea18dfc5411ecb
#
_cell.length_a   1.000
_cell.length_b   1.000
_cell.length_c   1.000
_cell.angle_alpha   90.00
_cell.angle_beta   90.00
_cell.angle_gamma   90.00
#
_symmetry.space_group_name_H-M   'P 1'
#
loop_
_entity.id
_entity.type
_entity.pdbx_description
1 polymer ?
#
loop_
_entity_poly.entity_id
_entity_poly.type
_entity_poly.pdbx_seq_one_letter_code
_entity_poly.pdbx_strand_id
1 'polypeptide(L)'
;LRKYINYLVLLLLCACVPLASAYAQSGPTAAETVSEKDCGITLSGTVTDHERRSVLIGATVVLEGTPHTSVTDANGHYHFHDLCPGTYKLVVSYLGYTSERLEKFFRAPEVVNFRLHPDALLLRSVEVRAARQREQPTQASSHLSGRELAQTQGQSLAQALERMTGLSSIQTGPSIAKPVIHGMHSNRILVMNNGVRHEAQQWGSEHAPEIDPFVASELTVVKGAAGVRYGADAIGGVILVEPKPLRDSAGTSAVLNLVGVSHNRQGVVSGMVESNPAAVPSLSWRLQGTLKQAGNSKTPDYYLDNTGYREQNFSAAAGWTREKYGVDAYFSRFHTKLGVFSGSHVGNLTDIRNALQRERPEPEADFTYAIGVPYQNVTHDLLKLHAFYRTGPSGKLHLTYARQFNQREEYDAHGDRSRPGLRFEIETHHTEALWEHPLIGNLKGSLGASYQYQFNRFEGRFFVPFYESHTGGLFWIERWEKNQWHLEAGLRYDYRHLQARMYRKDTPQRTGQAGPDNELLTPTHTFQNLSGTLGAIYDFGPHLNLAFNAATAWRSPTTSELYSNGIHHGTGTYEYGNANLGVERAYNFMATLAYVQNKRLNGEISVYRNYIDNYIYQEPDTVPTLTIRGAFLTARQKQANATFTGVDVSASYQLTEHLAFATKASLVRAYNRSADEYLIWIPTDRYENSLRYTLDKLGAQGTFAQNFIQLSGLAVARQRHIPDNYLARDYAMPPASYFLLNAEAGTTLQLGKQQVEIGLIGRNLLNKAYRDYLNRFRYYADEVGRSITLRVSIPLHF
;
A
#
# COMPACT_ATOMS: atom_id res chain seq x y z
N LEU A 1 0.85 36.46 0.18
CA LEU A 1 0.73 35.04 -0.20
C LEU A 1 -0.58 34.76 -0.96
N ARG A 2 -1.73 35.30 -0.52
CA ARG A 2 -3.04 35.19 -1.21
C ARG A 2 -3.02 35.72 -2.66
N LYS A 3 -2.25 36.76 -2.97
CA LYS A 3 -2.08 37.27 -4.33
C LYS A 3 -1.23 36.39 -5.23
N TYR A 4 -0.26 35.66 -4.69
CA TYR A 4 0.60 34.76 -5.49
C TYR A 4 -0.04 33.41 -5.79
N ILE A 5 -0.98 32.93 -4.96
CA ILE A 5 -1.72 31.69 -5.22
C ILE A 5 -2.70 31.87 -6.39
N ASN A 6 -3.34 33.06 -6.49
CA ASN A 6 -4.23 33.37 -7.63
C ASN A 6 -3.47 33.49 -8.96
N TYR A 7 -2.20 33.94 -8.96
CA TYR A 7 -1.37 33.96 -10.17
C TYR A 7 -0.87 32.56 -10.57
N LEU A 8 -0.63 31.67 -9.61
CA LEU A 8 -0.21 30.30 -9.90
C LEU A 8 -1.35 29.46 -10.49
N VAL A 9 -2.57 29.64 -10.01
CA VAL A 9 -3.78 28.99 -10.55
C VAL A 9 -4.11 29.55 -11.94
N LEU A 10 -3.90 30.84 -12.19
CA LEU A 10 -4.10 31.43 -13.51
C LEU A 10 -3.04 30.99 -14.53
N LEU A 11 -1.78 30.80 -14.09
CA LEU A 11 -0.70 30.30 -14.94
C LEU A 11 -0.89 28.81 -15.31
N LEU A 12 -1.47 28.02 -14.43
CA LEU A 12 -1.82 26.62 -14.71
C LEU A 12 -3.02 26.50 -15.66
N LEU A 13 -3.97 27.44 -15.61
CA LEU A 13 -5.12 27.48 -16.54
C LEU A 13 -4.77 28.04 -17.92
N CYS A 14 -3.79 28.95 -18.02
CA CYS A 14 -3.33 29.48 -19.31
C CYS A 14 -2.39 28.54 -20.08
N ALA A 15 -1.81 27.51 -19.46
CA ALA A 15 -0.94 26.55 -20.15
C ALA A 15 -1.71 25.43 -20.89
N CYS A 16 -3.03 25.42 -20.83
CA CYS A 16 -3.90 24.40 -21.47
C CYS A 16 -4.63 24.87 -22.72
N VAL A 17 -4.23 25.95 -23.32
CA VAL A 17 -4.81 26.37 -24.63
C VAL A 17 -3.90 25.83 -25.75
N PRO A 18 -4.31 24.86 -26.56
CA PRO A 18 -3.53 24.46 -27.72
C PRO A 18 -3.63 25.58 -28.80
N LEU A 19 -2.50 26.12 -29.17
CA LEU A 19 -2.35 26.93 -30.37
C LEU A 19 -2.72 26.06 -31.60
N ALA A 20 -3.90 26.24 -32.11
CA ALA A 20 -4.28 25.70 -33.41
C ALA A 20 -3.52 26.48 -34.49
N SER A 21 -2.45 25.90 -34.97
CA SER A 21 -1.76 26.37 -36.16
C SER A 21 -2.60 26.00 -37.39
N ALA A 22 -3.16 26.99 -38.05
CA ALA A 22 -3.80 26.81 -39.35
C ALA A 22 -2.73 26.41 -40.40
N TYR A 23 -2.77 25.18 -40.86
CA TYR A 23 -2.08 24.77 -42.05
C TYR A 23 -3.03 24.93 -43.22
N ALA A 24 -2.61 25.79 -44.17
CA ALA A 24 -3.26 25.97 -45.46
C ALA A 24 -3.27 24.65 -46.23
N GLN A 25 -4.45 24.26 -46.72
CA GLN A 25 -4.60 23.16 -47.67
C GLN A 25 -3.94 23.52 -48.98
N SER A 26 -2.90 22.78 -49.35
CA SER A 26 -2.50 22.59 -50.76
C SER A 26 -3.36 21.44 -51.32
N GLY A 27 -4.08 21.69 -52.40
CA GLY A 27 -5.00 20.78 -53.02
C GLY A 27 -4.35 19.48 -53.55
N PRO A 28 -5.14 18.43 -53.71
CA PRO A 28 -4.61 17.13 -54.06
C PRO A 28 -4.21 17.09 -55.56
N THR A 29 -2.97 16.71 -55.82
CA THR A 29 -2.54 16.19 -57.11
C THR A 29 -3.35 14.95 -57.44
N ALA A 30 -3.89 14.85 -58.61
CA ALA A 30 -4.72 13.78 -59.09
C ALA A 30 -4.11 12.38 -58.80
N ALA A 31 -4.80 11.59 -58.00
CA ALA A 31 -4.57 10.16 -57.92
C ALA A 31 -5.13 9.49 -59.16
N GLU A 32 -4.34 8.73 -59.89
CA GLU A 32 -4.82 7.84 -60.91
C GLU A 32 -5.87 6.90 -60.33
N THR A 33 -7.04 6.95 -60.88
CA THR A 33 -8.16 6.03 -60.60
C THR A 33 -7.79 4.64 -61.11
N VAL A 34 -7.36 3.78 -60.20
CA VAL A 34 -7.29 2.35 -60.44
C VAL A 34 -8.69 1.78 -60.52
N SER A 35 -8.98 1.14 -61.63
CA SER A 35 -10.30 0.56 -61.95
C SER A 35 -10.71 -0.48 -60.92
N GLU A 36 -11.97 -0.39 -60.45
CA GLU A 36 -12.62 -1.27 -59.44
C GLU A 36 -12.70 -2.77 -59.82
N LYS A 37 -12.08 -3.18 -60.92
CA LYS A 37 -12.17 -4.54 -61.49
C LYS A 37 -11.08 -5.54 -61.06
N ASP A 38 -10.04 -5.11 -60.34
CA ASP A 38 -8.88 -5.96 -60.00
C ASP A 38 -8.67 -6.23 -58.50
N CYS A 39 -9.64 -5.99 -57.63
CA CYS A 39 -9.59 -6.28 -56.23
C CYS A 39 -9.95 -7.75 -55.96
N GLY A 40 -9.03 -8.60 -55.56
CA GLY A 40 -9.22 -10.05 -55.31
C GLY A 40 -7.99 -10.67 -54.70
N ILE A 41 -7.05 -9.82 -54.18
CA ILE A 41 -5.84 -10.32 -53.57
C ILE A 41 -6.17 -10.86 -52.14
N THR A 42 -5.77 -12.11 -51.91
CA THR A 42 -5.78 -12.71 -50.57
C THR A 42 -4.39 -12.59 -49.94
N LEU A 43 -4.34 -11.98 -48.77
CA LEU A 43 -3.15 -11.95 -47.95
C LEU A 43 -3.35 -12.85 -46.73
N SER A 44 -2.47 -13.79 -46.52
CA SER A 44 -2.51 -14.75 -45.41
C SER A 44 -1.16 -14.93 -44.76
N GLY A 45 -1.09 -15.56 -43.60
CA GLY A 45 0.15 -15.91 -42.94
C GLY A 45 -0.06 -16.48 -41.56
N THR A 46 1.05 -16.79 -40.90
CA THR A 46 1.08 -17.27 -39.52
C THR A 46 1.81 -16.29 -38.63
N VAL A 47 1.30 -16.16 -37.40
CA VAL A 47 1.98 -15.41 -36.31
C VAL A 47 2.50 -16.40 -35.28
N THR A 48 3.81 -16.37 -35.03
CA THR A 48 4.50 -17.29 -34.12
C THR A 48 5.37 -16.56 -33.11
N ASP A 49 5.63 -17.19 -31.97
CA ASP A 49 6.64 -16.76 -30.99
C ASP A 49 8.04 -16.91 -31.56
N HIS A 50 8.87 -15.87 -31.44
CA HIS A 50 10.24 -15.89 -32.01
C HIS A 50 11.15 -16.91 -31.29
N GLU A 51 11.00 -17.10 -30.00
CA GLU A 51 11.86 -17.97 -29.17
C GLU A 51 11.35 -19.41 -29.17
N ARG A 52 10.05 -19.61 -28.94
CA ARG A 52 9.42 -20.91 -28.72
C ARG A 52 8.92 -21.56 -30.01
N ARG A 53 8.81 -20.80 -31.11
CA ARG A 53 8.20 -21.19 -32.39
C ARG A 53 6.76 -21.72 -32.26
N SER A 54 6.11 -21.52 -31.14
CA SER A 54 4.70 -21.84 -30.96
C SER A 54 3.81 -20.82 -31.67
N VAL A 55 2.65 -21.26 -32.17
CA VAL A 55 1.68 -20.36 -32.80
C VAL A 55 1.06 -19.43 -31.77
N LEU A 56 0.80 -18.18 -32.15
CA LEU A 56 0.15 -17.17 -31.30
C LEU A 56 -1.33 -17.06 -31.71
N ILE A 57 -2.20 -17.72 -30.95
CA ILE A 57 -3.64 -17.75 -31.17
C ILE A 57 -4.25 -16.46 -30.64
N GLY A 58 -5.09 -15.78 -31.44
CA GLY A 58 -5.70 -14.51 -31.01
C GLY A 58 -4.80 -13.29 -31.22
N ALA A 59 -3.68 -13.39 -31.95
CA ALA A 59 -2.89 -12.25 -32.37
C ALA A 59 -3.68 -11.39 -33.38
N THR A 60 -3.64 -10.07 -33.22
CA THR A 60 -4.35 -9.13 -34.04
C THR A 60 -3.44 -8.60 -35.17
N VAL A 61 -3.88 -8.74 -36.41
CA VAL A 61 -3.22 -8.19 -37.58
C VAL A 61 -4.12 -7.10 -38.18
N VAL A 62 -3.60 -5.88 -38.30
CA VAL A 62 -4.34 -4.72 -38.80
C VAL A 62 -3.65 -4.18 -40.06
N LEU A 63 -4.42 -3.87 -41.07
CA LEU A 63 -3.96 -3.06 -42.22
C LEU A 63 -4.16 -1.58 -41.87
N GLU A 64 -3.12 -0.91 -41.37
CA GLU A 64 -3.16 0.46 -40.87
C GLU A 64 -3.69 1.43 -41.93
N GLY A 65 -4.67 2.26 -41.58
CA GLY A 65 -5.33 3.19 -42.51
C GLY A 65 -6.50 2.57 -43.29
N THR A 66 -6.85 1.31 -43.01
CA THR A 66 -8.01 0.63 -43.62
C THR A 66 -8.91 0.01 -42.53
N PRO A 67 -10.18 -0.35 -42.84
CA PRO A 67 -11.02 -1.04 -41.85
C PRO A 67 -10.70 -2.54 -41.69
N HIS A 68 -9.71 -3.06 -42.41
CA HIS A 68 -9.39 -4.50 -42.40
C HIS A 68 -8.57 -4.91 -41.18
N THR A 69 -9.16 -5.79 -40.39
CA THR A 69 -8.51 -6.41 -39.22
C THR A 69 -8.77 -7.91 -39.23
N SER A 70 -7.76 -8.72 -38.95
CA SER A 70 -7.84 -10.17 -38.81
C SER A 70 -7.24 -10.61 -37.49
N VAL A 71 -7.81 -11.69 -36.90
CA VAL A 71 -7.32 -12.30 -35.67
C VAL A 71 -6.90 -13.72 -35.99
N THR A 72 -5.74 -14.15 -35.48
CA THR A 72 -5.21 -15.48 -35.76
C THR A 72 -6.08 -16.59 -35.12
N ASP A 73 -6.32 -17.65 -35.91
CA ASP A 73 -7.07 -18.84 -35.50
C ASP A 73 -6.28 -19.79 -34.55
N ALA A 74 -6.85 -20.98 -34.27
CA ALA A 74 -6.24 -22.00 -33.41
C ALA A 74 -4.87 -22.53 -33.93
N ASN A 75 -4.56 -22.31 -35.21
CA ASN A 75 -3.27 -22.67 -35.84
C ASN A 75 -2.35 -21.46 -36.03
N GLY A 76 -2.73 -20.30 -35.49
CA GLY A 76 -1.99 -19.04 -35.62
C GLY A 76 -2.13 -18.39 -36.99
N HIS A 77 -3.08 -18.82 -37.84
CA HIS A 77 -3.27 -18.28 -39.19
C HIS A 77 -4.16 -17.04 -39.18
N TYR A 78 -3.80 -16.05 -39.98
CA TYR A 78 -4.63 -14.88 -40.30
C TYR A 78 -4.85 -14.79 -41.81
N HIS A 79 -5.90 -14.11 -42.27
CA HIS A 79 -6.18 -13.86 -43.67
C HIS A 79 -6.99 -12.59 -43.88
N PHE A 80 -6.73 -11.94 -45.02
CA PHE A 80 -7.52 -10.86 -45.60
C PHE A 80 -7.92 -11.28 -47.01
N HIS A 81 -9.16 -10.99 -47.37
CA HIS A 81 -9.70 -11.26 -48.71
C HIS A 81 -10.02 -9.95 -49.39
N ASP A 82 -10.15 -9.99 -50.71
CA ASP A 82 -10.62 -8.91 -51.54
C ASP A 82 -9.84 -7.60 -51.46
N LEU A 83 -8.51 -7.71 -51.25
CA LEU A 83 -7.63 -6.56 -51.27
C LEU A 83 -7.32 -6.13 -52.68
N CYS A 84 -7.20 -4.81 -52.89
CA CYS A 84 -6.74 -4.27 -54.18
C CYS A 84 -5.21 -4.21 -54.25
N PRO A 85 -4.59 -4.23 -55.46
CA PRO A 85 -3.15 -3.96 -55.53
C PRO A 85 -2.80 -2.61 -54.92
N GLY A 86 -1.83 -2.60 -53.99
CA GLY A 86 -1.44 -1.41 -53.28
C GLY A 86 -0.43 -1.61 -52.17
N THR A 87 0.07 -0.52 -51.60
CA THR A 87 0.95 -0.55 -50.45
C THR A 87 0.13 -0.59 -49.17
N TYR A 88 0.36 -1.64 -48.40
CA TYR A 88 -0.29 -1.83 -47.10
C TYR A 88 0.72 -1.84 -45.97
N LYS A 89 0.36 -1.25 -44.87
CA LYS A 89 1.10 -1.32 -43.59
C LYS A 89 0.44 -2.34 -42.69
N LEU A 90 1.05 -3.51 -42.54
CA LEU A 90 0.62 -4.54 -41.61
C LEU A 90 1.19 -4.22 -40.23
N VAL A 91 0.30 -4.17 -39.23
CA VAL A 91 0.69 -4.07 -37.82
C VAL A 91 0.20 -5.32 -37.12
N VAL A 92 1.13 -6.10 -36.60
CA VAL A 92 0.83 -7.33 -35.89
C VAL A 92 1.10 -7.09 -34.41
N SER A 93 0.09 -7.36 -33.59
CA SER A 93 0.17 -7.20 -32.13
C SER A 93 -0.40 -8.43 -31.42
N TYR A 94 0.25 -8.80 -30.33
CA TYR A 94 -0.22 -9.84 -29.43
C TYR A 94 0.15 -9.47 -28.01
N LEU A 95 -0.73 -9.81 -27.08
CA LEU A 95 -0.53 -9.45 -25.67
C LEU A 95 0.76 -10.07 -25.13
N GLY A 96 1.66 -9.25 -24.60
CA GLY A 96 2.96 -9.68 -24.07
C GLY A 96 4.05 -9.80 -25.12
N TYR A 97 3.86 -9.26 -26.32
CA TYR A 97 4.83 -9.27 -27.40
C TYR A 97 5.05 -7.86 -27.96
N THR A 98 6.26 -7.59 -28.41
CA THR A 98 6.57 -6.37 -29.16
C THR A 98 5.82 -6.40 -30.48
N SER A 99 5.04 -5.37 -30.78
CA SER A 99 4.32 -5.26 -32.06
C SER A 99 5.30 -5.11 -33.20
N GLU A 100 5.08 -5.88 -34.27
CA GLU A 100 5.88 -5.83 -35.49
C GLU A 100 5.12 -5.07 -36.60
N ARG A 101 5.81 -4.29 -37.40
CA ARG A 101 5.27 -3.50 -38.49
C ARG A 101 5.98 -3.82 -39.78
N LEU A 102 5.22 -4.06 -40.89
CA LEU A 102 5.71 -4.31 -42.22
C LEU A 102 4.95 -3.43 -43.20
N GLU A 103 5.64 -2.60 -43.98
CA GLU A 103 5.08 -1.85 -45.11
C GLU A 103 5.54 -2.50 -46.40
N LYS A 104 4.58 -2.96 -47.21
CA LYS A 104 4.88 -3.69 -48.45
C LYS A 104 3.81 -3.45 -49.49
N PHE A 105 4.24 -3.41 -50.77
CA PHE A 105 3.34 -3.36 -51.93
C PHE A 105 2.97 -4.77 -52.37
N PHE A 106 1.65 -5.06 -52.46
CA PHE A 106 1.11 -6.35 -52.88
C PHE A 106 0.45 -6.23 -54.27
N ARG A 107 0.79 -7.16 -55.19
CA ARG A 107 0.24 -7.25 -56.55
C ARG A 107 -0.55 -8.53 -56.80
N ALA A 108 -0.33 -9.56 -55.99
CA ALA A 108 -0.91 -10.91 -56.11
C ALA A 108 -1.11 -11.50 -54.71
N PRO A 109 -1.88 -12.59 -54.56
CA PRO A 109 -1.97 -13.33 -53.29
C PRO A 109 -0.59 -13.68 -52.74
N GLU A 110 -0.37 -13.39 -51.44
CA GLU A 110 0.93 -13.60 -50.81
C GLU A 110 0.77 -14.12 -49.36
N VAL A 111 1.75 -14.92 -48.92
CA VAL A 111 1.84 -15.41 -47.54
C VAL A 111 2.93 -14.63 -46.79
N VAL A 112 2.54 -13.93 -45.74
CA VAL A 112 3.43 -13.13 -44.90
C VAL A 112 3.39 -13.65 -43.48
N ASN A 113 4.49 -14.21 -43.01
CA ASN A 113 4.59 -14.78 -41.65
C ASN A 113 5.31 -13.80 -40.73
N PHE A 114 4.81 -13.67 -39.50
CA PHE A 114 5.38 -12.83 -38.45
C PHE A 114 5.91 -13.66 -37.30
N ARG A 115 7.01 -13.20 -36.68
CA ARG A 115 7.63 -13.79 -35.50
C ARG A 115 7.80 -12.73 -34.43
N LEU A 116 6.83 -12.64 -33.54
CA LEU A 116 6.84 -11.65 -32.48
C LEU A 116 7.83 -12.01 -31.37
N HIS A 117 8.56 -11.02 -30.92
CA HIS A 117 9.43 -11.17 -29.76
C HIS A 117 8.64 -10.98 -28.46
N PRO A 118 8.75 -11.92 -27.49
CA PRO A 118 8.16 -11.70 -26.17
C PRO A 118 8.69 -10.41 -25.54
N ASP A 119 7.80 -9.54 -25.09
CA ASP A 119 8.16 -8.35 -24.36
C ASP A 119 7.97 -8.61 -22.85
N ALA A 120 9.04 -9.01 -22.20
CA ALA A 120 9.07 -9.32 -20.77
C ALA A 120 8.66 -8.11 -19.88
N LEU A 121 8.68 -6.90 -20.42
CA LEU A 121 8.24 -5.67 -19.75
C LEU A 121 6.73 -5.46 -19.86
N LEU A 122 6.12 -5.77 -21.00
CA LEU A 122 4.68 -5.66 -21.22
C LEU A 122 3.91 -6.75 -20.48
N LEU A 123 4.44 -7.98 -20.39
CA LEU A 123 3.78 -9.08 -19.68
C LEU A 123 3.58 -8.83 -18.17
N ARG A 124 4.46 -8.07 -17.52
CA ARG A 124 4.33 -7.80 -16.07
C ARG A 124 3.48 -6.57 -15.69
N SER A 125 3.34 -5.60 -16.58
CA SER A 125 2.64 -4.35 -16.26
C SER A 125 1.27 -4.19 -16.92
N VAL A 126 1.04 -4.83 -18.08
CA VAL A 126 -0.18 -4.63 -18.88
C VAL A 126 -1.28 -5.65 -18.53
N GLU A 127 -0.94 -6.92 -18.30
CA GLU A 127 -1.93 -7.94 -17.92
C GLU A 127 -2.61 -7.61 -16.58
N VAL A 128 -1.85 -7.16 -15.60
CA VAL A 128 -2.40 -6.76 -14.30
C VAL A 128 -3.23 -5.49 -14.40
N ARG A 129 -2.84 -4.52 -15.23
CA ARG A 129 -3.62 -3.28 -15.43
C ARG A 129 -4.88 -3.49 -16.28
N ALA A 130 -4.83 -4.23 -17.38
CA ALA A 130 -5.98 -4.39 -18.26
C ALA A 130 -7.10 -5.26 -17.67
N ALA A 131 -6.75 -6.32 -16.94
CA ALA A 131 -7.72 -7.14 -16.23
C ALA A 131 -8.32 -6.42 -15.02
N ARG A 132 -7.52 -5.62 -14.28
CA ARG A 132 -7.99 -4.86 -13.12
C ARG A 132 -8.66 -3.53 -13.46
N GLN A 133 -8.35 -2.87 -14.58
CA GLN A 133 -9.11 -1.69 -15.03
C GLN A 133 -10.59 -2.00 -15.29
N ARG A 134 -10.94 -3.27 -15.57
CA ARG A 134 -12.33 -3.72 -15.70
C ARG A 134 -13.03 -4.00 -14.37
N GLU A 135 -12.31 -4.02 -13.25
CA GLU A 135 -12.84 -4.31 -11.91
C GLU A 135 -12.58 -3.17 -10.90
N GLN A 136 -12.26 -1.96 -11.37
CA GLN A 136 -11.97 -0.87 -10.44
C GLN A 136 -13.22 -0.50 -9.64
N PRO A 137 -13.14 -0.55 -8.28
CA PRO A 137 -14.14 0.11 -7.46
C PRO A 137 -14.14 1.60 -7.78
N THR A 138 -15.29 2.26 -7.61
CA THR A 138 -15.42 3.71 -7.80
C THR A 138 -14.60 4.53 -6.79
N GLN A 139 -14.00 3.87 -5.82
CA GLN A 139 -13.09 4.46 -4.83
C GLN A 139 -11.70 4.67 -5.42
N ALA A 140 -11.09 5.82 -5.13
CA ALA A 140 -9.72 6.10 -5.53
C ALA A 140 -8.76 5.07 -4.93
N SER A 141 -7.88 4.53 -5.77
CA SER A 141 -6.87 3.55 -5.35
C SER A 141 -5.49 3.92 -5.91
N SER A 142 -4.47 3.61 -5.14
CA SER A 142 -3.07 3.75 -5.57
C SER A 142 -2.41 2.38 -5.53
N HIS A 143 -1.55 2.10 -6.51
CA HIS A 143 -0.91 0.80 -6.68
C HIS A 143 0.61 0.95 -6.74
N LEU A 144 1.32 0.02 -6.13
CA LEU A 144 2.77 -0.09 -6.17
C LEU A 144 3.13 -1.53 -6.53
N SER A 145 3.72 -1.74 -7.70
CA SER A 145 4.05 -3.08 -8.21
C SER A 145 5.33 -3.07 -9.06
N GLY A 146 5.80 -4.25 -9.46
CA GLY A 146 6.94 -4.39 -10.35
C GLY A 146 8.19 -3.67 -9.83
N ARG A 147 8.83 -2.86 -10.69
CA ARG A 147 10.08 -2.16 -10.36
C ARG A 147 9.93 -1.15 -9.23
N GLU A 148 8.82 -0.41 -9.17
CA GLU A 148 8.59 0.57 -8.11
C GLU A 148 8.50 -0.09 -6.74
N LEU A 149 7.81 -1.23 -6.64
CA LEU A 149 7.77 -2.04 -5.43
C LEU A 149 9.16 -2.63 -5.11
N ALA A 150 9.87 -3.14 -6.12
CA ALA A 150 11.21 -3.66 -5.92
C ALA A 150 12.19 -2.62 -5.34
N GLN A 151 12.04 -1.34 -5.68
CA GLN A 151 12.84 -0.24 -5.12
C GLN A 151 12.55 0.02 -3.64
N THR A 152 11.48 -0.53 -3.07
CA THR A 152 11.16 -0.39 -1.63
C THR A 152 11.70 -1.57 -0.79
N GLN A 153 12.29 -2.57 -1.40
CA GLN A 153 12.84 -3.73 -0.70
C GLN A 153 13.88 -3.30 0.36
N GLY A 154 13.79 -3.89 1.54
CA GLY A 154 14.59 -3.51 2.71
C GLY A 154 13.92 -2.48 3.63
N GLN A 155 12.86 -1.80 3.18
CA GLN A 155 12.04 -0.89 3.99
C GLN A 155 10.91 -1.66 4.73
N SER A 156 10.28 -1.00 5.70
CA SER A 156 9.03 -1.49 6.27
C SER A 156 7.86 -1.28 5.31
N LEU A 157 6.74 -1.98 5.53
CA LEU A 157 5.52 -1.80 4.73
C LEU A 157 5.07 -0.33 4.69
N ALA A 158 5.05 0.35 5.84
CA ALA A 158 4.62 1.75 5.91
C ALA A 158 5.52 2.69 5.12
N GLN A 159 6.84 2.51 5.21
CA GLN A 159 7.80 3.30 4.43
C GLN A 159 7.71 3.05 2.92
N ALA A 160 7.41 1.82 2.50
CA ALA A 160 7.16 1.50 1.09
C ALA A 160 5.94 2.26 0.56
N LEU A 161 4.88 2.35 1.35
CA LEU A 161 3.63 3.03 1.00
C LEU A 161 3.76 4.55 0.88
N GLU A 162 4.76 5.20 1.52
CA GLU A 162 5.01 6.65 1.39
C GLU A 162 5.32 7.09 -0.05
N ARG A 163 5.65 6.15 -0.94
CA ARG A 163 5.78 6.43 -2.38
C ARG A 163 4.46 6.78 -3.05
N MET A 164 3.33 6.43 -2.46
CA MET A 164 2.00 6.75 -2.98
C MET A 164 1.52 8.11 -2.46
N THR A 165 0.82 8.87 -3.30
CA THR A 165 0.26 10.17 -2.94
C THR A 165 -0.83 10.03 -1.88
N GLY A 166 -0.91 10.94 -0.92
CA GLY A 166 -1.87 10.88 0.20
C GLY A 166 -1.47 9.99 1.36
N LEU A 167 -0.28 9.34 1.27
CA LEU A 167 0.24 8.46 2.31
C LEU A 167 1.45 9.07 3.02
N SER A 168 1.53 8.78 4.30
CA SER A 168 2.67 9.08 5.17
C SER A 168 2.79 7.97 6.22
N SER A 169 3.71 8.09 7.16
CA SER A 169 3.79 7.15 8.28
C SER A 169 3.91 7.87 9.63
N ILE A 170 3.30 7.30 10.67
CA ILE A 170 3.68 7.58 12.05
C ILE A 170 4.88 6.72 12.37
N GLN A 171 5.91 7.34 12.92
CA GLN A 171 7.14 6.64 13.30
C GLN A 171 7.31 6.70 14.83
N THR A 172 7.84 5.61 15.37
CA THR A 172 8.33 5.54 16.75
C THR A 172 9.79 5.11 16.67
N GLY A 173 10.63 6.10 16.39
CA GLY A 173 12.01 5.88 16.01
C GLY A 173 12.16 5.26 14.60
N PRO A 174 13.40 4.86 14.22
CA PRO A 174 13.70 4.44 12.85
C PRO A 174 13.21 3.01 12.51
N SER A 175 12.87 2.21 13.51
CA SER A 175 12.56 0.77 13.34
C SER A 175 11.07 0.48 13.26
N ILE A 176 10.22 1.39 13.70
CA ILE A 176 8.77 1.20 13.81
C ILE A 176 8.06 2.27 13.00
N ALA A 177 7.27 1.85 12.01
CA ALA A 177 6.48 2.75 11.19
C ALA A 177 5.09 2.17 10.91
N LYS A 178 4.05 3.00 11.07
CA LYS A 178 2.65 2.67 10.74
C LYS A 178 2.14 3.54 9.61
N PRO A 179 1.39 2.98 8.66
CA PRO A 179 0.85 3.76 7.55
C PRO A 179 -0.20 4.75 8.02
N VAL A 180 -0.22 5.91 7.37
CA VAL A 180 -1.21 6.97 7.52
C VAL A 180 -1.81 7.26 6.15
N ILE A 181 -3.14 7.23 6.04
CA ILE A 181 -3.90 7.58 4.83
C ILE A 181 -4.75 8.80 5.15
N HIS A 182 -4.55 9.91 4.44
CA HIS A 182 -5.32 11.15 4.63
C HIS A 182 -5.39 11.64 6.10
N GLY A 183 -4.29 11.48 6.85
CA GLY A 183 -4.22 11.86 8.26
C GLY A 183 -4.81 10.85 9.25
N MET A 184 -5.38 9.76 8.77
CA MET A 184 -5.93 8.68 9.59
C MET A 184 -4.95 7.50 9.69
N HIS A 185 -4.91 6.83 10.83
CA HIS A 185 -3.94 5.76 11.12
C HIS A 185 -4.49 4.72 12.09
N SER A 186 -3.72 3.68 12.37
CA SER A 186 -3.99 2.63 13.36
C SER A 186 -5.34 1.94 13.11
N ASN A 187 -6.24 1.93 14.07
CA ASN A 187 -7.54 1.24 14.01
C ASN A 187 -8.53 1.80 12.96
N ARG A 188 -8.15 2.79 12.15
CA ARG A 188 -8.96 3.35 11.06
C ARG A 188 -8.48 2.92 9.68
N ILE A 189 -7.37 2.19 9.62
CA ILE A 189 -6.83 1.63 8.38
C ILE A 189 -6.80 0.12 8.52
N LEU A 190 -7.45 -0.56 7.59
CA LEU A 190 -7.33 -2.01 7.47
C LEU A 190 -6.08 -2.38 6.68
N VAL A 191 -5.35 -3.36 7.16
CA VAL A 191 -4.30 -4.03 6.40
C VAL A 191 -4.78 -5.44 6.08
N MET A 192 -4.81 -5.79 4.80
CA MET A 192 -5.18 -7.10 4.31
C MET A 192 -3.93 -7.83 3.85
N ASN A 193 -3.61 -8.96 4.45
CA ASN A 193 -2.51 -9.83 4.03
C ASN A 193 -3.08 -11.03 3.26
N ASN A 194 -2.80 -11.11 1.97
CA ASN A 194 -3.31 -12.18 1.12
C ASN A 194 -4.84 -12.35 1.23
N GLY A 195 -5.58 -11.23 1.22
CA GLY A 195 -7.04 -11.20 1.33
C GLY A 195 -7.59 -11.47 2.74
N VAL A 196 -6.76 -11.66 3.76
CA VAL A 196 -7.15 -11.83 5.17
C VAL A 196 -6.86 -10.53 5.92
N ARG A 197 -7.83 -10.03 6.68
CA ARG A 197 -7.65 -8.89 7.56
C ARG A 197 -6.56 -9.22 8.59
N HIS A 198 -5.50 -8.42 8.62
CA HIS A 198 -4.40 -8.57 9.54
C HIS A 198 -4.82 -8.13 10.94
N GLU A 199 -4.85 -9.05 11.88
CA GLU A 199 -5.26 -8.83 13.27
C GLU A 199 -4.06 -8.99 14.19
N ALA A 200 -3.60 -7.86 14.75
CA ALA A 200 -2.47 -7.78 15.65
C ALA A 200 -2.70 -6.72 16.72
N GLN A 201 -1.67 -6.33 17.46
CA GLN A 201 -1.72 -5.30 18.50
C GLN A 201 -1.72 -3.87 17.89
N GLN A 202 -2.63 -3.59 16.96
CA GLN A 202 -2.62 -2.33 16.18
C GLN A 202 -3.03 -1.08 16.95
N TRP A 203 -3.46 -1.21 18.19
CA TRP A 203 -3.89 -0.11 19.04
C TRP A 203 -2.73 0.85 19.42
N GLY A 204 -1.50 0.39 19.54
CA GLY A 204 -0.34 1.23 19.86
C GLY A 204 0.26 1.92 18.63
N SER A 205 0.74 3.14 18.76
CA SER A 205 1.44 3.86 17.67
C SER A 205 2.79 3.24 17.34
N GLU A 206 3.40 2.52 18.27
CA GLU A 206 4.66 1.81 18.16
C GLU A 206 4.51 0.34 17.72
N HIS A 207 3.33 -0.09 17.33
CA HIS A 207 3.08 -1.43 16.82
C HIS A 207 2.92 -1.38 15.30
N ALA A 208 4.00 -1.69 14.57
CA ALA A 208 3.97 -1.79 13.10
C ALA A 208 3.22 -3.05 12.63
N PRO A 209 2.64 -3.07 11.42
CA PRO A 209 2.09 -4.30 10.85
C PRO A 209 3.16 -5.38 10.68
N GLU A 210 2.90 -6.59 11.19
CA GLU A 210 3.80 -7.74 11.18
C GLU A 210 3.63 -8.52 9.86
N ILE A 211 4.10 -7.95 8.76
CA ILE A 211 4.03 -8.51 7.42
C ILE A 211 5.39 -8.37 6.75
N ASP A 212 5.91 -9.46 6.18
CA ASP A 212 7.12 -9.43 5.36
C ASP A 212 6.83 -8.74 4.01
N PRO A 213 7.43 -7.56 3.70
CA PRO A 213 7.20 -6.88 2.43
C PRO A 213 7.64 -7.69 1.19
N PHE A 214 8.54 -8.67 1.35
CA PHE A 214 8.98 -9.51 0.24
C PHE A 214 7.93 -10.52 -0.24
N VAL A 215 6.85 -10.75 0.53
CA VAL A 215 5.70 -11.55 0.07
C VAL A 215 4.92 -10.84 -1.03
N ALA A 216 4.86 -9.51 -0.98
CA ALA A 216 4.04 -8.72 -1.89
C ALA A 216 4.60 -8.71 -3.31
N SER A 217 3.76 -9.00 -4.29
CA SER A 217 3.97 -8.66 -5.71
C SER A 217 3.30 -7.33 -6.06
N GLU A 218 2.33 -6.91 -5.26
CA GLU A 218 1.62 -5.64 -5.39
C GLU A 218 1.14 -5.17 -4.02
N LEU A 219 1.25 -3.86 -3.81
CA LEU A 219 0.61 -3.13 -2.72
C LEU A 219 -0.45 -2.23 -3.33
N THR A 220 -1.69 -2.37 -2.86
CA THR A 220 -2.81 -1.53 -3.28
C THR A 220 -3.34 -0.78 -2.07
N VAL A 221 -3.60 0.51 -2.22
CA VAL A 221 -4.25 1.32 -1.19
C VAL A 221 -5.58 1.83 -1.73
N VAL A 222 -6.68 1.37 -1.16
CA VAL A 222 -8.02 1.90 -1.39
C VAL A 222 -8.24 3.04 -0.40
N LYS A 223 -8.43 4.26 -0.89
CA LYS A 223 -8.52 5.47 -0.09
C LYS A 223 -9.97 5.77 0.30
N GLY A 224 -10.17 6.28 1.51
CA GLY A 224 -11.48 6.66 2.04
C GLY A 224 -12.27 5.49 2.64
N ALA A 225 -13.58 5.69 2.86
CA ALA A 225 -14.44 4.73 3.53
C ALA A 225 -14.72 3.49 2.67
N ALA A 226 -14.06 2.39 2.96
CA ALA A 226 -14.18 1.11 2.24
C ALA A 226 -14.92 0.01 3.05
N GLY A 227 -15.75 0.44 4.00
CA GLY A 227 -16.39 -0.46 4.97
C GLY A 227 -17.31 -1.50 4.38
N VAL A 228 -17.94 -1.26 3.24
CA VAL A 228 -18.90 -2.19 2.65
C VAL A 228 -18.22 -3.50 2.24
N ARG A 229 -17.11 -3.45 1.52
CA ARG A 229 -16.40 -4.68 1.08
C ARG A 229 -15.56 -5.29 2.20
N TYR A 230 -14.88 -4.46 3.00
CA TYR A 230 -13.85 -4.92 3.91
C TYR A 230 -14.29 -4.98 5.38
N GLY A 231 -15.45 -4.42 5.71
CA GLY A 231 -16.02 -4.44 7.05
C GLY A 231 -15.69 -3.23 7.91
N ALA A 232 -15.98 -3.35 9.20
CA ALA A 232 -15.70 -2.32 10.20
C ALA A 232 -14.21 -1.94 10.22
N ASP A 233 -13.92 -0.72 10.70
CA ASP A 233 -12.58 -0.13 10.86
C ASP A 233 -11.94 0.39 9.54
N ALA A 234 -12.56 0.19 8.37
CA ALA A 234 -12.11 0.75 7.08
C ALA A 234 -12.55 2.22 6.89
N ILE A 235 -12.24 3.10 7.83
CA ILE A 235 -12.64 4.52 7.81
C ILE A 235 -11.71 5.34 6.92
N GLY A 236 -10.41 5.20 7.11
CA GLY A 236 -9.36 5.94 6.39
C GLY A 236 -8.97 5.29 5.07
N GLY A 237 -9.15 3.98 4.97
CA GLY A 237 -8.81 3.20 3.80
C GLY A 237 -8.38 1.78 4.12
N VAL A 238 -8.02 1.06 3.06
CA VAL A 238 -7.57 -0.34 3.12
C VAL A 238 -6.26 -0.49 2.36
N ILE A 239 -5.30 -1.17 2.98
CA ILE A 239 -4.03 -1.56 2.38
C ILE A 239 -4.11 -3.04 2.05
N LEU A 240 -3.97 -3.39 0.78
CA LEU A 240 -3.94 -4.76 0.30
C LEU A 240 -2.48 -5.16 0.04
N VAL A 241 -1.99 -6.14 0.77
CA VAL A 241 -0.68 -6.77 0.55
C VAL A 241 -0.95 -8.08 -0.19
N GLU A 242 -0.72 -8.06 -1.50
CA GLU A 242 -1.10 -9.16 -2.37
C GLU A 242 0.14 -9.92 -2.86
N PRO A 243 0.28 -11.21 -2.51
CA PRO A 243 1.31 -12.05 -3.09
C PRO A 243 0.99 -12.31 -4.57
N LYS A 244 2.03 -12.65 -5.33
CA LYS A 244 1.84 -13.15 -6.69
C LYS A 244 0.90 -14.36 -6.66
N PRO A 245 -0.06 -14.50 -7.59
CA PRO A 245 -0.84 -15.74 -7.73
C PRO A 245 0.07 -16.97 -7.83
N LEU A 246 -0.41 -18.12 -7.37
CA LEU A 246 0.31 -19.37 -7.57
C LEU A 246 0.43 -19.65 -9.07
N ARG A 247 1.54 -20.26 -9.47
CA ARG A 247 1.85 -20.51 -10.87
C ARG A 247 0.82 -21.47 -11.50
N ASP A 248 0.28 -21.12 -12.65
CA ASP A 248 -0.73 -21.90 -13.40
C ASP A 248 -0.13 -22.68 -14.61
N SER A 249 1.14 -22.41 -14.90
CA SER A 249 1.88 -23.04 -16.02
C SER A 249 3.04 -23.87 -15.49
N ALA A 250 3.29 -25.01 -16.13
CA ALA A 250 4.35 -25.95 -15.75
C ALA A 250 5.73 -25.27 -15.71
N GLY A 251 6.52 -25.63 -14.71
CA GLY A 251 7.89 -25.17 -14.53
C GLY A 251 8.21 -24.77 -13.09
N THR A 252 9.47 -24.50 -12.83
CA THR A 252 10.00 -24.05 -11.53
C THR A 252 10.77 -22.76 -11.73
N SER A 253 10.59 -21.83 -10.80
CA SER A 253 11.37 -20.59 -10.75
C SER A 253 11.74 -20.23 -9.32
N ALA A 254 12.85 -19.53 -9.17
CA ALA A 254 13.27 -19.00 -7.88
C ALA A 254 13.71 -17.54 -8.03
N VAL A 255 13.74 -16.81 -6.92
CA VAL A 255 14.30 -15.45 -6.85
C VAL A 255 15.10 -15.33 -5.56
N LEU A 256 16.32 -14.82 -5.68
CA LEU A 256 17.15 -14.43 -4.53
C LEU A 256 17.31 -12.91 -4.53
N ASN A 257 16.96 -12.28 -3.41
CA ASN A 257 17.12 -10.85 -3.18
C ASN A 257 18.14 -10.61 -2.07
N LEU A 258 19.09 -9.72 -2.34
CA LEU A 258 20.10 -9.24 -1.40
C LEU A 258 19.98 -7.72 -1.25
N VAL A 259 19.89 -7.22 -0.03
CA VAL A 259 19.81 -5.79 0.23
C VAL A 259 20.78 -5.38 1.32
N GLY A 260 21.56 -4.33 1.06
CA GLY A 260 22.44 -3.69 2.04
C GLY A 260 22.05 -2.22 2.24
N VAL A 261 21.98 -1.73 3.48
CA VAL A 261 21.64 -0.34 3.81
C VAL A 261 22.73 0.26 4.70
N SER A 262 23.20 1.47 4.39
CA SER A 262 24.41 2.04 5.02
C SER A 262 24.18 2.62 6.41
N HIS A 263 23.09 3.35 6.67
CA HIS A 263 22.91 4.15 7.90
C HIS A 263 22.85 3.31 9.19
N ASN A 264 22.35 2.07 9.09
CA ASN A 264 22.26 1.12 10.20
C ASN A 264 22.99 -0.20 9.91
N ARG A 265 23.79 -0.24 8.83
CA ARG A 265 24.50 -1.42 8.31
C ARG A 265 23.58 -2.64 8.19
N GLN A 266 22.35 -2.42 7.72
CA GLN A 266 21.36 -3.47 7.56
C GLN A 266 21.76 -4.41 6.41
N GLY A 267 21.63 -5.71 6.66
CA GLY A 267 21.70 -6.76 5.66
C GLY A 267 20.37 -7.51 5.57
N VAL A 268 19.90 -7.80 4.35
CA VAL A 268 18.71 -8.61 4.08
C VAL A 268 19.04 -9.67 3.04
N VAL A 269 18.59 -10.89 3.31
CA VAL A 269 18.58 -12.00 2.36
C VAL A 269 17.16 -12.53 2.28
N SER A 270 16.54 -12.53 1.10
CA SER A 270 15.21 -13.10 0.88
C SER A 270 15.21 -14.01 -0.33
N GLY A 271 14.73 -15.24 -0.17
CA GLY A 271 14.63 -16.24 -1.20
C GLY A 271 13.19 -16.73 -1.39
N MET A 272 12.79 -16.95 -2.63
CA MET A 272 11.50 -17.53 -3.00
C MET A 272 11.72 -18.61 -4.06
N VAL A 273 11.01 -19.73 -3.92
CA VAL A 273 10.91 -20.80 -4.93
C VAL A 273 9.44 -21.11 -5.15
N GLU A 274 9.04 -21.23 -6.42
CA GLU A 274 7.68 -21.63 -6.80
C GLU A 274 7.72 -22.67 -7.92
N SER A 275 6.78 -23.59 -7.93
CA SER A 275 6.68 -24.63 -8.95
C SER A 275 5.23 -25.03 -9.23
N ASN A 276 4.99 -25.38 -10.50
CA ASN A 276 3.87 -26.18 -10.96
C ASN A 276 4.46 -27.36 -11.69
N PRO A 277 4.50 -28.58 -11.08
CA PRO A 277 5.12 -29.75 -11.69
C PRO A 277 4.33 -30.22 -12.92
N ALA A 278 5.02 -30.42 -14.07
CA ALA A 278 4.37 -30.89 -15.30
C ALA A 278 3.63 -32.22 -15.14
N ALA A 279 4.11 -33.10 -14.25
CA ALA A 279 3.45 -34.38 -13.94
C ALA A 279 2.11 -34.20 -13.21
N VAL A 280 1.89 -33.06 -12.52
CA VAL A 280 0.66 -32.80 -11.76
C VAL A 280 0.25 -31.33 -12.00
N PRO A 281 -0.29 -30.99 -13.18
CA PRO A 281 -0.54 -29.58 -13.57
C PRO A 281 -1.54 -28.84 -12.68
N SER A 282 -2.35 -29.60 -11.92
CA SER A 282 -3.30 -28.98 -10.97
C SER A 282 -2.66 -28.50 -9.68
N LEU A 283 -1.45 -28.94 -9.35
CA LEU A 283 -0.73 -28.62 -8.12
C LEU A 283 0.24 -27.48 -8.36
N SER A 284 0.17 -26.47 -7.54
CA SER A 284 1.15 -25.38 -7.50
C SER A 284 1.58 -25.13 -6.07
N TRP A 285 2.85 -24.76 -5.87
CA TRP A 285 3.34 -24.42 -4.53
C TRP A 285 4.40 -23.32 -4.58
N ARG A 286 4.57 -22.64 -3.46
CA ARG A 286 5.58 -21.60 -3.22
C ARG A 286 6.10 -21.67 -1.81
N LEU A 287 7.42 -21.50 -1.66
CA LEU A 287 8.11 -21.31 -0.39
C LEU A 287 8.89 -19.99 -0.47
N GLN A 288 8.93 -19.27 0.64
CA GLN A 288 9.69 -18.02 0.74
C GLN A 288 10.24 -17.88 2.16
N GLY A 289 11.45 -17.30 2.28
CA GLY A 289 12.05 -16.95 3.56
C GLY A 289 12.84 -15.66 3.46
N THR A 290 12.83 -14.87 4.54
CA THR A 290 13.56 -13.61 4.66
C THR A 290 14.29 -13.54 6.01
N LEU A 291 15.58 -13.21 5.95
CA LEU A 291 16.41 -12.88 7.10
C LEU A 291 16.87 -11.44 6.99
N LYS A 292 16.73 -10.66 8.08
CA LYS A 292 17.08 -9.25 8.12
C LYS A 292 17.70 -8.91 9.46
N GLN A 293 18.81 -8.18 9.44
CA GLN A 293 19.50 -7.67 10.63
C GLN A 293 19.98 -6.26 10.42
N ALA A 294 19.77 -5.39 11.41
CA ALA A 294 20.22 -4.01 11.43
C ALA A 294 20.79 -3.65 12.81
N GLY A 295 21.78 -2.80 12.83
CA GLY A 295 22.32 -2.19 14.05
C GLY A 295 21.69 -0.84 14.35
N ASN A 296 22.28 -0.08 15.27
CA ASN A 296 21.88 1.27 15.63
C ASN A 296 21.82 2.18 14.40
N SER A 297 20.76 2.95 14.27
CA SER A 297 20.56 3.90 13.17
C SER A 297 21.35 5.18 13.38
N LYS A 298 21.97 5.68 12.31
CA LYS A 298 22.76 6.92 12.32
C LYS A 298 21.92 8.09 11.85
N THR A 299 21.83 9.14 12.69
CA THR A 299 21.40 10.48 12.29
C THR A 299 22.53 11.16 11.50
N PRO A 300 22.41 12.41 11.03
CA PRO A 300 23.55 13.12 10.43
C PRO A 300 24.81 13.14 11.31
N ASP A 301 24.65 13.28 12.63
CA ASP A 301 25.75 13.63 13.54
C ASP A 301 26.05 12.55 14.61
N TYR A 302 25.08 11.68 14.98
CA TYR A 302 25.21 10.70 16.07
C TYR A 302 24.44 9.41 15.77
N TYR A 303 24.69 8.35 16.54
CA TYR A 303 23.89 7.11 16.52
C TYR A 303 22.77 7.17 17.56
N LEU A 304 21.59 6.65 17.17
CA LEU A 304 20.48 6.45 18.09
C LEU A 304 20.68 5.15 18.86
N ASP A 305 20.74 5.26 20.18
CA ASP A 305 20.94 4.10 21.04
C ASP A 305 19.78 3.11 20.98
N ASN A 306 20.12 1.82 20.99
CA ASN A 306 19.17 0.70 21.06
C ASN A 306 18.09 0.72 19.98
N THR A 307 18.46 1.04 18.72
CA THR A 307 17.55 1.05 17.57
C THR A 307 17.78 -0.08 16.57
N GLY A 308 18.63 -1.06 16.95
CA GLY A 308 18.87 -2.28 16.18
C GLY A 308 17.65 -3.22 16.16
N TYR A 309 17.56 -4.08 15.13
CA TYR A 309 16.52 -5.09 15.04
C TYR A 309 16.96 -6.31 14.22
N ARG A 310 16.24 -7.43 14.43
CA ARG A 310 16.39 -8.68 13.68
C ARG A 310 15.04 -9.23 13.31
N GLU A 311 14.88 -9.64 12.04
CA GLU A 311 13.66 -10.28 11.54
C GLU A 311 13.98 -11.63 10.90
N GLN A 312 13.06 -12.59 11.08
CA GLN A 312 13.11 -13.94 10.51
C GLN A 312 11.71 -14.31 10.06
N ASN A 313 11.48 -14.29 8.75
CA ASN A 313 10.16 -14.47 8.19
C ASN A 313 10.15 -15.71 7.28
N PHE A 314 9.02 -16.40 7.25
CA PHE A 314 8.80 -17.56 6.41
C PHE A 314 7.36 -17.57 5.89
N SER A 315 7.16 -17.99 4.65
CA SER A 315 5.83 -18.29 4.13
C SER A 315 5.83 -19.50 3.20
N ALA A 316 4.68 -20.20 3.18
CA ALA A 316 4.42 -21.33 2.32
C ALA A 316 3.01 -21.23 1.74
N ALA A 317 2.85 -21.56 0.47
CA ALA A 317 1.56 -21.65 -0.20
C ALA A 317 1.49 -22.91 -1.05
N ALA A 318 0.33 -23.54 -1.08
CA ALA A 318 0.04 -24.66 -1.97
C ALA A 318 -1.39 -24.56 -2.47
N GLY A 319 -1.62 -24.87 -3.74
CA GLY A 319 -2.92 -24.80 -4.36
C GLY A 319 -3.18 -25.99 -5.27
N TRP A 320 -4.42 -26.44 -5.26
CA TRP A 320 -4.94 -27.44 -6.19
C TRP A 320 -6.08 -26.83 -6.98
N THR A 321 -5.87 -26.63 -8.29
CA THR A 321 -6.83 -25.95 -9.15
C THR A 321 -7.32 -26.87 -10.27
N ARG A 322 -8.63 -26.92 -10.43
CA ARG A 322 -9.35 -27.55 -11.54
C ARG A 322 -10.22 -26.51 -12.23
N GLU A 323 -10.79 -26.87 -13.38
CA GLU A 323 -11.63 -25.96 -14.15
C GLU A 323 -12.82 -25.40 -13.35
N LYS A 324 -13.53 -26.24 -12.59
CA LYS A 324 -14.73 -25.88 -11.83
C LYS A 324 -14.46 -25.49 -10.38
N TYR A 325 -13.37 -25.93 -9.77
CA TYR A 325 -13.08 -25.71 -8.36
C TYR A 325 -11.59 -25.64 -8.06
N GLY A 326 -11.25 -25.08 -6.96
CA GLY A 326 -9.88 -25.08 -6.44
C GLY A 326 -9.85 -24.86 -4.95
N VAL A 327 -8.74 -25.28 -4.35
CA VAL A 327 -8.43 -25.08 -2.94
C VAL A 327 -6.99 -24.59 -2.83
N ASP A 328 -6.74 -23.59 -2.02
CA ASP A 328 -5.40 -23.15 -1.67
C ASP A 328 -5.23 -22.96 -0.16
N ALA A 329 -4.02 -23.24 0.30
CA ALA A 329 -3.57 -23.02 1.66
C ALA A 329 -2.38 -22.09 1.65
N TYR A 330 -2.33 -21.17 2.61
CA TYR A 330 -1.23 -20.26 2.84
C TYR A 330 -0.90 -20.21 4.32
N PHE A 331 0.39 -20.29 4.63
CA PHE A 331 0.92 -20.08 5.97
C PHE A 331 2.01 -19.03 5.92
N SER A 332 2.05 -18.13 6.89
CA SER A 332 3.18 -17.23 7.10
C SER A 332 3.49 -17.06 8.58
N ARG A 333 4.79 -16.95 8.88
CA ARG A 333 5.32 -16.54 10.19
C ARG A 333 6.19 -15.32 10.00
N PHE A 334 5.88 -14.26 10.72
CA PHE A 334 6.70 -13.09 10.90
C PHE A 334 7.25 -13.08 12.31
N HIS A 335 8.56 -12.92 12.46
CA HIS A 335 9.20 -12.81 13.76
C HIS A 335 10.20 -11.66 13.76
N THR A 336 10.08 -10.78 14.74
CA THR A 336 11.00 -9.66 14.93
C THR A 336 11.36 -9.45 16.39
N LYS A 337 12.66 -9.19 16.63
CA LYS A 337 13.15 -8.60 17.86
C LYS A 337 13.69 -7.22 17.54
N LEU A 338 13.18 -6.18 18.19
CA LEU A 338 13.58 -4.80 17.94
C LEU A 338 13.84 -4.04 19.23
N GLY A 339 14.93 -3.25 19.25
CA GLY A 339 15.22 -2.32 20.32
C GLY A 339 14.31 -1.10 20.28
N VAL A 340 13.97 -0.59 21.44
CA VAL A 340 13.26 0.69 21.61
C VAL A 340 14.28 1.74 22.03
N PHE A 341 14.26 2.90 21.39
CA PHE A 341 15.19 3.99 21.65
C PHE A 341 15.25 4.35 23.14
N SER A 342 16.42 4.20 23.75
CA SER A 342 16.62 4.38 25.21
C SER A 342 16.48 5.83 25.65
N GLY A 343 16.75 6.81 24.78
CA GLY A 343 16.68 8.24 25.10
C GLY A 343 15.26 8.77 25.37
N SER A 344 14.23 7.97 25.11
CA SER A 344 12.82 8.29 25.45
C SER A 344 12.43 7.87 26.87
N HIS A 345 13.28 7.11 27.58
CA HIS A 345 13.02 6.60 28.94
C HIS A 345 13.71 7.48 29.97
N VAL A 346 12.94 8.29 30.67
CA VAL A 346 13.43 9.30 31.63
C VAL A 346 12.93 9.01 33.03
N GLY A 347 13.81 9.20 34.02
CA GLY A 347 13.56 8.77 35.40
C GLY A 347 12.60 9.67 36.19
N ASN A 348 12.63 10.99 35.98
CA ASN A 348 11.87 11.96 36.75
C ASN A 348 11.47 13.19 35.92
N LEU A 349 10.69 14.11 36.50
CA LEU A 349 10.20 15.30 35.81
C LEU A 349 11.29 16.27 35.35
N THR A 350 12.39 16.37 36.10
CA THR A 350 13.54 17.20 35.72
C THR A 350 14.23 16.62 34.50
N ASP A 351 14.41 15.29 34.45
CA ASP A 351 15.00 14.59 33.33
C ASP A 351 14.15 14.72 32.07
N ILE A 352 12.79 14.66 32.19
CA ILE A 352 11.88 14.94 31.07
C ILE A 352 12.11 16.34 30.53
N ARG A 353 12.12 17.36 31.38
CA ARG A 353 12.33 18.75 30.96
C ARG A 353 13.68 18.94 30.27
N ASN A 354 14.72 18.35 30.84
CA ASN A 354 16.06 18.40 30.28
C ASN A 354 16.11 17.69 28.92
N ALA A 355 15.48 16.51 28.79
CA ALA A 355 15.45 15.75 27.55
C ALA A 355 14.71 16.49 26.44
N LEU A 356 13.60 17.19 26.75
CA LEU A 356 12.84 18.02 25.80
C LEU A 356 13.61 19.29 25.34
N GLN A 357 14.61 19.76 26.11
CA GLN A 357 15.40 20.95 25.81
C GLN A 357 16.74 20.63 25.13
N ARG A 358 17.19 19.37 25.16
CA ARG A 358 18.46 18.96 24.56
C ARG A 358 18.39 18.94 23.03
N GLU A 359 19.46 19.36 22.40
CA GLU A 359 19.62 19.23 20.94
C GLU A 359 19.91 17.76 20.55
N ARG A 360 20.57 17.00 21.41
CA ARG A 360 20.99 15.62 21.22
C ARG A 360 20.57 14.73 22.39
N PRO A 361 20.27 13.45 22.14
CA PRO A 361 19.95 12.51 23.22
C PRO A 361 21.18 12.19 24.06
N GLU A 362 20.94 11.78 25.29
CA GLU A 362 21.93 11.21 26.20
C GLU A 362 21.47 9.82 26.69
N PRO A 363 22.42 8.86 26.79
CA PRO A 363 23.81 8.93 26.31
C PRO A 363 23.91 8.91 24.78
N GLU A 364 25.00 9.48 24.23
CA GLU A 364 25.37 9.23 22.84
C GLU A 364 25.78 7.77 22.68
N ALA A 365 25.39 7.15 21.57
CA ALA A 365 25.66 5.75 21.28
C ALA A 365 26.67 5.58 20.14
N ASP A 366 27.36 4.46 20.18
CA ASP A 366 28.15 3.95 19.07
C ASP A 366 27.35 2.95 18.22
N PHE A 367 27.90 2.58 17.08
CA PHE A 367 27.33 1.52 16.27
C PHE A 367 27.45 0.15 16.95
N THR A 368 26.31 -0.55 17.06
CA THR A 368 26.25 -1.95 17.50
C THR A 368 25.08 -2.69 16.88
N TYR A 369 25.18 -4.01 16.74
CA TYR A 369 24.06 -4.91 16.43
C TYR A 369 23.39 -5.47 17.70
N ALA A 370 23.93 -5.18 18.88
CA ALA A 370 23.34 -5.62 20.13
C ALA A 370 21.98 -4.93 20.34
N ILE A 371 21.00 -5.69 20.82
CA ILE A 371 19.69 -5.19 21.19
C ILE A 371 19.58 -5.30 22.69
N GLY A 372 19.64 -4.15 23.37
CA GLY A 372 19.49 -4.01 24.82
C GLY A 372 18.03 -3.83 25.21
N VAL A 373 17.80 -3.63 26.52
CA VAL A 373 16.49 -3.23 27.04
C VAL A 373 16.37 -1.70 27.04
N PRO A 374 15.19 -1.16 26.70
CA PRO A 374 13.92 -1.85 26.39
C PRO A 374 13.90 -2.42 24.95
N TYR A 375 13.25 -3.56 24.79
CA TYR A 375 13.03 -4.15 23.45
C TYR A 375 11.68 -4.86 23.37
N GLN A 376 11.20 -5.05 22.14
CA GLN A 376 10.01 -5.85 21.82
C GLN A 376 10.44 -7.12 21.09
N ASN A 377 9.73 -8.22 21.37
CA ASN A 377 9.85 -9.51 20.71
C ASN A 377 8.45 -9.90 20.20
N VAL A 378 8.27 -9.98 18.89
CA VAL A 378 6.94 -10.13 18.28
C VAL A 378 6.95 -11.31 17.33
N THR A 379 5.93 -12.16 17.43
CA THR A 379 5.66 -13.25 16.49
C THR A 379 4.22 -13.13 16.00
N HIS A 380 4.02 -13.24 14.68
CA HIS A 380 2.71 -13.29 14.06
C HIS A 380 2.63 -14.46 13.10
N ASP A 381 1.66 -15.36 13.32
CA ASP A 381 1.36 -16.50 12.46
C ASP A 381 0.00 -16.28 11.77
N LEU A 382 -0.06 -16.56 10.49
CA LEU A 382 -1.28 -16.58 9.69
C LEU A 382 -1.39 -17.93 8.97
N LEU A 383 -2.47 -18.66 9.20
CA LEU A 383 -2.93 -19.78 8.37
C LEU A 383 -4.20 -19.35 7.65
N LYS A 384 -4.22 -19.48 6.32
CA LYS A 384 -5.39 -19.26 5.47
C LYS A 384 -5.69 -20.52 4.68
N LEU A 385 -6.95 -20.91 4.65
CA LEU A 385 -7.51 -21.90 3.74
C LEU A 385 -8.57 -21.22 2.89
N HIS A 386 -8.48 -21.38 1.59
CA HIS A 386 -9.43 -20.80 0.65
C HIS A 386 -9.89 -21.87 -0.35
N ALA A 387 -11.17 -21.91 -0.63
CA ALA A 387 -11.76 -22.76 -1.64
C ALA A 387 -12.66 -21.93 -2.56
N PHE A 388 -12.73 -22.32 -3.82
CA PHE A 388 -13.70 -21.74 -4.75
C PHE A 388 -14.41 -22.79 -5.58
N TYR A 389 -15.64 -22.43 -5.98
CA TYR A 389 -16.44 -23.21 -6.93
C TYR A 389 -17.07 -22.29 -7.97
N ARG A 390 -16.91 -22.58 -9.26
CA ARG A 390 -17.51 -21.83 -10.36
C ARG A 390 -18.97 -22.22 -10.53
N THR A 391 -19.88 -21.28 -10.35
CA THR A 391 -21.34 -21.49 -10.46
C THR A 391 -21.87 -21.25 -11.88
N GLY A 392 -20.98 -20.87 -12.81
CA GLY A 392 -21.28 -20.58 -14.21
C GLY A 392 -20.08 -19.90 -14.89
N PRO A 393 -20.22 -19.43 -16.12
CA PRO A 393 -19.11 -18.80 -16.87
C PRO A 393 -18.50 -17.59 -16.15
N SER A 394 -19.31 -16.80 -15.44
CA SER A 394 -18.90 -15.58 -14.73
C SER A 394 -19.21 -15.60 -13.24
N GLY A 395 -19.86 -16.66 -12.72
CA GLY A 395 -20.21 -16.79 -11.32
C GLY A 395 -19.22 -17.61 -10.52
N LYS A 396 -18.95 -17.23 -9.25
CA LYS A 396 -17.98 -17.92 -8.41
C LYS A 396 -18.35 -17.80 -6.93
N LEU A 397 -18.34 -18.93 -6.25
CA LEU A 397 -18.47 -18.99 -4.79
C LEU A 397 -17.09 -19.17 -4.18
N HIS A 398 -16.77 -18.38 -3.17
CA HIS A 398 -15.53 -18.43 -2.39
C HIS A 398 -15.85 -18.75 -0.93
N LEU A 399 -15.05 -19.58 -0.33
CA LEU A 399 -15.05 -19.83 1.11
C LEU A 399 -13.61 -19.63 1.61
N THR A 400 -13.45 -18.75 2.58
CA THR A 400 -12.15 -18.49 3.21
C THR A 400 -12.25 -18.74 4.71
N TYR A 401 -11.29 -19.46 5.26
CA TYR A 401 -11.04 -19.56 6.70
C TYR A 401 -9.63 -19.13 6.99
N ALA A 402 -9.44 -18.32 8.03
CA ALA A 402 -8.13 -17.92 8.49
C ALA A 402 -8.02 -18.00 10.03
N ARG A 403 -6.86 -18.47 10.49
CA ARG A 403 -6.45 -18.40 11.88
C ARG A 403 -5.20 -17.56 11.99
N GLN A 404 -5.20 -16.60 12.91
CA GLN A 404 -4.03 -15.78 13.22
C GLN A 404 -3.68 -15.91 14.70
N PHE A 405 -2.39 -15.92 14.99
CA PHE A 405 -1.85 -15.86 16.33
C PHE A 405 -0.78 -14.78 16.39
N ASN A 406 -0.98 -13.77 17.24
CA ASN A 406 -0.02 -12.71 17.47
C ASN A 406 0.43 -12.73 18.93
N GLN A 407 1.73 -12.85 19.15
CA GLN A 407 2.37 -12.75 20.45
C GLN A 407 3.31 -11.56 20.45
N ARG A 408 3.18 -10.69 21.46
CA ARG A 408 4.07 -9.56 21.69
C ARG A 408 4.57 -9.57 23.12
N GLU A 409 5.88 -9.51 23.27
CA GLU A 409 6.57 -9.40 24.56
C GLU A 409 7.32 -8.07 24.59
N GLU A 410 7.17 -7.34 25.70
CA GLU A 410 7.86 -6.06 25.93
C GLU A 410 8.74 -6.19 27.18
N TYR A 411 10.02 -5.99 26.99
CA TYR A 411 11.03 -6.07 28.03
C TYR A 411 11.42 -4.65 28.47
N ASP A 412 11.38 -4.44 29.79
CA ASP A 412 11.53 -3.15 30.46
C ASP A 412 12.95 -2.96 31.02
N ALA A 413 13.41 -1.71 31.01
CA ALA A 413 14.69 -1.34 31.63
C ALA A 413 14.65 -1.39 33.17
N HIS A 414 13.46 -1.28 33.79
CA HIS A 414 13.26 -1.09 35.22
C HIS A 414 12.72 -2.33 35.96
N GLY A 415 12.86 -3.53 35.41
CA GLY A 415 12.37 -4.76 36.00
C GLY A 415 13.34 -5.94 35.91
N ASP A 416 12.80 -7.13 36.15
CA ASP A 416 13.52 -8.38 35.88
C ASP A 416 13.72 -8.53 34.37
N ARG A 417 14.97 -8.36 33.95
CA ARG A 417 15.36 -8.42 32.52
C ARG A 417 15.24 -9.82 31.91
N SER A 418 15.01 -10.85 32.73
CA SER A 418 14.85 -12.24 32.28
C SER A 418 13.40 -12.55 31.87
N ARG A 419 12.43 -11.71 32.25
CA ARG A 419 11.01 -11.88 31.95
C ARG A 419 10.41 -10.64 31.27
N PRO A 420 9.45 -10.81 30.35
CA PRO A 420 8.74 -9.66 29.79
C PRO A 420 7.97 -8.91 30.88
N GLY A 421 8.02 -7.58 30.85
CA GLY A 421 7.19 -6.74 31.70
C GLY A 421 5.73 -6.77 31.27
N LEU A 422 5.48 -6.95 29.97
CA LEU A 422 4.18 -7.16 29.33
C LEU A 422 4.29 -8.27 28.30
N ARG A 423 3.31 -9.19 28.28
CA ARG A 423 3.12 -10.17 27.22
C ARG A 423 1.66 -10.18 26.82
N PHE A 424 1.39 -10.04 25.53
CA PHE A 424 0.07 -10.12 24.95
C PHE A 424 0.00 -11.24 23.92
N GLU A 425 -1.14 -11.95 23.91
CA GLU A 425 -1.46 -12.98 22.93
C GLU A 425 -2.85 -12.69 22.38
N ILE A 426 -2.94 -12.45 21.07
CA ILE A 426 -4.20 -12.37 20.35
C ILE A 426 -4.33 -13.58 19.46
N GLU A 427 -5.45 -14.29 19.56
CA GLU A 427 -5.84 -15.31 18.61
C GLU A 427 -7.12 -14.90 17.90
N THR A 428 -7.12 -15.00 16.57
CA THR A 428 -8.25 -14.60 15.72
C THR A 428 -8.60 -15.71 14.76
N HIS A 429 -9.89 -16.06 14.70
CA HIS A 429 -10.47 -16.93 13.69
C HIS A 429 -11.40 -16.11 12.81
N HIS A 430 -11.21 -16.18 11.51
CA HIS A 430 -12.02 -15.46 10.53
C HIS A 430 -12.56 -16.43 9.48
N THR A 431 -13.84 -16.30 9.14
CA THR A 431 -14.48 -17.04 8.05
C THR A 431 -15.25 -16.07 7.17
N GLU A 432 -15.10 -16.18 5.86
CA GLU A 432 -15.86 -15.41 4.87
C GLU A 432 -16.40 -16.34 3.79
N ALA A 433 -17.68 -16.23 3.49
CA ALA A 433 -18.32 -16.78 2.31
C ALA A 433 -18.69 -15.63 1.37
N LEU A 434 -18.24 -15.68 0.12
CA LEU A 434 -18.47 -14.66 -0.90
C LEU A 434 -19.00 -15.33 -2.17
N TRP A 435 -20.16 -14.91 -2.63
CA TRP A 435 -20.71 -15.31 -3.92
C TRP A 435 -20.66 -14.15 -4.89
N GLU A 436 -19.82 -14.27 -5.91
CA GLU A 436 -19.84 -13.44 -7.10
C GLU A 436 -20.87 -14.05 -8.05
N HIS A 437 -21.99 -13.36 -8.28
CA HIS A 437 -23.05 -13.91 -9.12
C HIS A 437 -22.69 -13.81 -10.61
N PRO A 438 -23.26 -14.70 -11.48
CA PRO A 438 -23.09 -14.57 -12.91
C PRO A 438 -23.55 -13.21 -13.43
N LEU A 439 -22.96 -12.75 -14.53
CA LEU A 439 -23.34 -11.49 -15.18
C LEU A 439 -24.83 -11.51 -15.56
N ILE A 440 -25.62 -10.53 -15.10
CA ILE A 440 -27.02 -10.37 -15.36
C ILE A 440 -27.20 -9.08 -16.15
N GLY A 441 -27.29 -9.19 -17.49
CA GLY A 441 -27.24 -8.03 -18.36
C GLY A 441 -25.92 -7.26 -18.19
N ASN A 442 -25.99 -6.04 -17.67
CA ASN A 442 -24.83 -5.18 -17.37
C ASN A 442 -24.50 -5.13 -15.87
N LEU A 443 -25.12 -5.98 -15.04
CA LEU A 443 -24.91 -6.04 -13.59
C LEU A 443 -23.92 -7.14 -13.25
N LYS A 444 -22.90 -6.80 -12.48
CA LYS A 444 -21.94 -7.70 -11.88
C LYS A 444 -21.83 -7.35 -10.39
N GLY A 445 -22.08 -8.30 -9.53
CA GLY A 445 -22.05 -8.01 -8.11
C GLY A 445 -21.68 -9.19 -7.25
N SER A 446 -21.73 -8.98 -5.95
CA SER A 446 -21.37 -9.96 -4.96
C SER A 446 -22.21 -9.84 -3.70
N LEU A 447 -22.47 -11.00 -3.09
CA LEU A 447 -23.09 -11.16 -1.80
C LEU A 447 -22.12 -11.90 -0.88
N GLY A 448 -21.88 -11.39 0.33
CA GLY A 448 -20.96 -12.03 1.25
C GLY A 448 -21.42 -11.99 2.70
N ALA A 449 -20.92 -12.98 3.45
CA ALA A 449 -21.10 -13.10 4.88
C ALA A 449 -19.74 -13.35 5.53
N SER A 450 -19.47 -12.67 6.64
CA SER A 450 -18.22 -12.83 7.38
C SER A 450 -18.49 -13.01 8.86
N TYR A 451 -17.64 -13.81 9.51
CA TYR A 451 -17.65 -14.00 10.95
C TYR A 451 -16.22 -14.01 11.48
N GLN A 452 -15.99 -13.34 12.60
CA GLN A 452 -14.70 -13.28 13.28
C GLN A 452 -14.91 -13.52 14.78
N TYR A 453 -14.12 -14.43 15.32
CA TYR A 453 -13.91 -14.62 16.75
C TYR A 453 -12.50 -14.24 17.11
N GLN A 454 -12.33 -13.43 18.14
CA GLN A 454 -11.03 -12.97 18.63
C GLN A 454 -11.00 -12.98 20.14
N PHE A 455 -9.89 -13.44 20.71
CA PHE A 455 -9.61 -13.29 22.14
C PHE A 455 -8.19 -12.79 22.39
N ASN A 456 -8.02 -12.04 23.49
CA ASN A 456 -6.75 -11.52 23.97
C ASN A 456 -6.45 -12.02 25.37
N ARG A 457 -5.20 -12.42 25.58
CA ARG A 457 -4.63 -12.76 26.88
C ARG A 457 -3.43 -11.86 27.15
N PHE A 458 -3.17 -11.57 28.44
CA PHE A 458 -1.96 -10.88 28.83
C PHE A 458 -1.34 -11.54 30.05
N GLU A 459 -0.03 -11.40 30.18
CA GLU A 459 0.78 -11.72 31.34
C GLU A 459 1.62 -10.51 31.76
N GLY A 460 1.99 -10.45 33.03
CA GLY A 460 2.77 -9.33 33.57
C GLY A 460 1.91 -8.20 34.10
N ARG A 461 2.26 -6.96 33.83
CA ARG A 461 1.52 -5.80 34.32
C ARG A 461 0.22 -5.61 33.58
N PHE A 462 -0.77 -5.06 34.28
CA PHE A 462 -2.00 -4.65 33.62
C PHE A 462 -1.73 -3.44 32.69
N PHE A 463 -2.25 -3.54 31.48
CA PHE A 463 -2.33 -2.44 30.54
C PHE A 463 -3.63 -2.50 29.74
N VAL A 464 -3.94 -3.64 29.12
CA VAL A 464 -5.20 -3.95 28.42
C VAL A 464 -5.78 -5.23 29.02
N PRO A 465 -7.08 -5.31 29.33
CA PRO A 465 -7.70 -6.48 29.95
C PRO A 465 -7.73 -7.70 29.02
N PHE A 466 -8.02 -8.86 29.59
CA PHE A 466 -8.53 -10.00 28.83
C PHE A 466 -9.82 -9.60 28.13
N TYR A 467 -9.99 -10.02 26.87
CA TYR A 467 -11.26 -9.83 26.18
C TYR A 467 -11.55 -10.93 25.18
N GLU A 468 -12.85 -11.08 24.89
CA GLU A 468 -13.38 -11.90 23.80
C GLU A 468 -14.30 -11.04 22.94
N SER A 469 -14.26 -11.26 21.62
CA SER A 469 -15.03 -10.46 20.68
C SER A 469 -15.56 -11.33 19.56
N HIS A 470 -16.85 -11.18 19.25
CA HIS A 470 -17.54 -11.83 18.13
C HIS A 470 -18.01 -10.73 17.17
N THR A 471 -17.62 -10.82 15.91
CA THR A 471 -18.03 -9.88 14.86
C THR A 471 -18.66 -10.62 13.71
N GLY A 472 -19.86 -10.27 13.31
CA GLY A 472 -20.57 -10.80 12.15
C GLY A 472 -20.90 -9.70 11.16
N GLY A 473 -20.85 -9.98 9.86
CA GLY A 473 -21.18 -9.01 8.82
C GLY A 473 -21.84 -9.66 7.62
N LEU A 474 -22.84 -8.98 7.05
CA LEU A 474 -23.48 -9.33 5.79
C LEU A 474 -23.33 -8.16 4.84
N PHE A 475 -22.93 -8.41 3.60
CA PHE A 475 -22.77 -7.33 2.62
C PHE A 475 -23.23 -7.74 1.22
N TRP A 476 -23.62 -6.71 0.45
CA TRP A 476 -24.03 -6.80 -0.92
C TRP A 476 -23.46 -5.62 -1.69
N ILE A 477 -22.89 -5.89 -2.88
CA ILE A 477 -22.29 -4.88 -3.76
C ILE A 477 -22.73 -5.20 -5.18
N GLU A 478 -23.24 -4.18 -5.90
CA GLU A 478 -23.58 -4.26 -7.31
C GLU A 478 -22.84 -3.22 -8.11
N ARG A 479 -22.43 -3.61 -9.29
CA ARG A 479 -21.82 -2.75 -10.30
C ARG A 479 -22.58 -2.85 -11.60
N TRP A 480 -22.84 -1.71 -12.19
CA TRP A 480 -23.48 -1.60 -13.48
C TRP A 480 -22.58 -0.84 -14.43
N GLU A 481 -22.30 -1.43 -15.60
CA GLU A 481 -21.43 -0.86 -16.62
C GLU A 481 -22.17 -0.77 -17.94
N LYS A 482 -22.30 0.44 -18.49
CA LYS A 482 -22.90 0.67 -19.80
C LYS A 482 -22.36 1.95 -20.42
N ASN A 483 -21.82 1.82 -21.64
CA ASN A 483 -21.19 2.91 -22.38
C ASN A 483 -20.08 3.57 -21.56
N GLN A 484 -20.21 4.87 -21.26
CA GLN A 484 -19.26 5.67 -20.49
C GLN A 484 -19.50 5.65 -18.98
N TRP A 485 -20.57 5.00 -18.51
CA TRP A 485 -20.97 4.98 -17.11
C TRP A 485 -20.59 3.68 -16.41
N HIS A 486 -19.92 3.80 -15.28
CA HIS A 486 -19.70 2.73 -14.33
C HIS A 486 -20.28 3.15 -13.00
N LEU A 487 -21.31 2.46 -12.53
CA LEU A 487 -21.98 2.74 -11.27
C LEU A 487 -21.73 1.62 -10.28
N GLU A 488 -21.60 1.97 -9.02
CA GLU A 488 -21.45 1.02 -7.92
C GLU A 488 -22.38 1.42 -6.78
N ALA A 489 -23.08 0.43 -6.21
CA ALA A 489 -23.85 0.57 -4.99
C ALA A 489 -23.57 -0.61 -4.07
N GLY A 490 -23.54 -0.38 -2.77
CA GLY A 490 -23.35 -1.46 -1.82
C GLY A 490 -23.87 -1.12 -0.44
N LEU A 491 -24.26 -2.17 0.29
CA LEU A 491 -24.72 -2.10 1.67
C LEU A 491 -24.06 -3.19 2.50
N ARG A 492 -23.79 -2.89 3.75
CA ARG A 492 -23.27 -3.85 4.73
C ARG A 492 -23.86 -3.59 6.11
N TYR A 493 -24.29 -4.65 6.76
CA TYR A 493 -24.65 -4.65 8.15
C TYR A 493 -23.60 -5.42 8.96
N ASP A 494 -23.12 -4.81 10.06
CA ASP A 494 -22.18 -5.42 10.98
C ASP A 494 -22.77 -5.44 12.39
N TYR A 495 -22.49 -6.53 13.11
CA TYR A 495 -22.76 -6.72 14.53
C TYR A 495 -21.48 -7.13 15.25
N ARG A 496 -21.16 -6.48 16.37
CA ARG A 496 -20.01 -6.83 17.21
C ARG A 496 -20.41 -6.91 18.67
N HIS A 497 -20.06 -8.02 19.31
CA HIS A 497 -20.15 -8.22 20.75
C HIS A 497 -18.76 -8.32 21.34
N LEU A 498 -18.48 -7.54 22.40
CA LEU A 498 -17.20 -7.47 23.10
C LEU A 498 -17.45 -7.68 24.60
N GLN A 499 -16.73 -8.62 25.20
CA GLN A 499 -16.68 -8.82 26.64
C GLN A 499 -15.24 -8.65 27.12
N ALA A 500 -15.01 -7.77 28.10
CA ALA A 500 -13.71 -7.61 28.76
C ALA A 500 -13.75 -8.19 30.17
N ARG A 501 -12.58 -8.54 30.73
CA ARG A 501 -12.42 -9.06 32.10
C ARG A 501 -11.23 -8.40 32.76
N MET A 502 -11.44 -7.72 33.89
CA MET A 502 -10.39 -7.03 34.65
C MET A 502 -10.77 -6.90 36.12
N TYR A 503 -9.80 -6.68 36.99
CA TYR A 503 -10.09 -6.34 38.36
C TYR A 503 -10.44 -4.85 38.49
N ARG A 504 -11.28 -4.50 39.51
CA ARG A 504 -11.70 -3.11 39.76
C ARG A 504 -10.54 -2.14 39.93
N LYS A 505 -9.44 -2.56 40.59
CA LYS A 505 -8.22 -1.76 40.78
C LYS A 505 -7.55 -1.35 39.46
N ASP A 506 -7.77 -2.12 38.38
CA ASP A 506 -7.14 -1.96 37.07
C ASP A 506 -7.94 -1.05 36.13
N THR A 507 -9.17 -0.63 36.53
CA THR A 507 -10.00 0.25 35.74
C THR A 507 -9.43 1.67 35.66
N PRO A 508 -9.48 2.34 34.50
CA PRO A 508 -8.94 3.69 34.29
C PRO A 508 -9.71 4.75 35.13
N GLN A 509 -10.92 4.46 35.55
CA GLN A 509 -11.78 5.36 36.31
C GLN A 509 -11.92 4.84 37.73
N ARG A 510 -10.93 5.10 38.57
CA ARG A 510 -10.98 4.80 40.02
C ARG A 510 -11.98 5.66 40.81
N THR A 511 -12.55 6.68 40.19
CA THR A 511 -13.39 7.67 40.87
C THR A 511 -14.86 7.25 40.92
N GLY A 512 -15.33 6.86 42.10
CA GLY A 512 -16.74 6.83 42.43
C GLY A 512 -17.47 5.50 42.46
N GLN A 513 -16.85 4.39 42.11
CA GLN A 513 -17.47 3.08 42.28
C GLN A 513 -17.02 2.44 43.60
N ALA A 514 -17.92 2.34 44.58
CA ALA A 514 -17.69 1.62 45.82
C ALA A 514 -17.57 0.13 45.57
N GLY A 515 -16.51 -0.51 46.07
CA GLY A 515 -16.30 -1.94 45.99
C GLY A 515 -14.82 -2.33 46.20
N PRO A 516 -14.56 -3.59 46.49
CA PRO A 516 -13.20 -4.06 46.78
C PRO A 516 -12.32 -4.06 45.51
N ASP A 517 -11.04 -3.72 45.66
CA ASP A 517 -10.03 -3.64 44.57
C ASP A 517 -9.87 -4.95 43.80
N ASN A 518 -10.11 -6.11 44.43
CA ASN A 518 -9.99 -7.45 43.86
C ASN A 518 -11.31 -7.99 43.26
N GLU A 519 -12.34 -7.16 43.13
CA GLU A 519 -13.58 -7.54 42.46
C GLU A 519 -13.32 -7.72 40.95
N LEU A 520 -13.75 -8.86 40.41
CA LEU A 520 -13.69 -9.15 38.99
C LEU A 520 -14.85 -8.49 38.26
N LEU A 521 -14.54 -7.59 37.34
CA LEU A 521 -15.50 -6.92 36.49
C LEU A 521 -15.50 -7.58 35.09
N THR A 522 -16.69 -7.74 34.51
CA THR A 522 -16.91 -8.33 33.18
C THR A 522 -17.78 -7.43 32.31
N PRO A 523 -17.34 -6.20 31.99
CA PRO A 523 -18.14 -5.29 31.17
C PRO A 523 -18.34 -5.86 29.77
N THR A 524 -19.53 -5.66 29.22
CA THR A 524 -19.92 -6.07 27.88
C THR A 524 -20.35 -4.88 27.04
N HIS A 525 -20.00 -4.91 25.74
CA HIS A 525 -20.44 -3.92 24.78
C HIS A 525 -21.01 -4.61 23.55
N THR A 526 -22.08 -4.05 23.02
CA THR A 526 -22.68 -4.49 21.77
C THR A 526 -22.75 -3.30 20.81
N PHE A 527 -22.21 -3.49 19.62
CA PHE A 527 -22.17 -2.48 18.58
C PHE A 527 -22.82 -3.03 17.31
N GLN A 528 -23.54 -2.19 16.60
CA GLN A 528 -24.14 -2.52 15.32
C GLN A 528 -24.16 -1.31 14.41
N ASN A 529 -24.03 -1.54 13.11
CA ASN A 529 -24.03 -0.45 12.16
C ASN A 529 -24.42 -0.92 10.75
N LEU A 530 -25.06 -0.02 10.01
CA LEU A 530 -25.30 -0.13 8.57
C LEU A 530 -24.33 0.81 7.84
N SER A 531 -23.52 0.26 6.92
CA SER A 531 -22.62 1.02 6.05
C SER A 531 -23.11 0.95 4.60
N GLY A 532 -22.90 2.01 3.83
CA GLY A 532 -23.26 2.08 2.44
C GLY A 532 -22.18 2.72 1.58
N THR A 533 -22.20 2.41 0.28
CA THR A 533 -21.37 3.08 -0.73
C THR A 533 -22.20 3.34 -1.99
N LEU A 534 -22.02 4.50 -2.58
CA LEU A 534 -22.51 4.88 -3.89
C LEU A 534 -21.37 5.50 -4.67
N GLY A 535 -21.12 4.99 -5.85
CA GLY A 535 -20.05 5.46 -6.68
C GLY A 535 -20.45 5.56 -8.16
N ALA A 536 -19.82 6.49 -8.86
CA ALA A 536 -19.99 6.68 -10.29
C ALA A 536 -18.66 7.04 -10.93
N ILE A 537 -18.34 6.42 -12.07
CA ILE A 537 -17.27 6.86 -12.96
C ILE A 537 -17.91 7.21 -14.29
N TYR A 538 -17.49 8.35 -14.84
CA TYR A 538 -17.85 8.76 -16.18
C TYR A 538 -16.60 8.96 -17.05
N ASP A 539 -16.53 8.22 -18.15
CA ASP A 539 -15.45 8.30 -19.12
C ASP A 539 -15.79 9.35 -20.19
N PHE A 540 -15.10 10.50 -20.16
CA PHE A 540 -15.24 11.56 -21.18
C PHE A 540 -14.58 11.20 -22.52
N GLY A 541 -14.05 9.99 -22.64
CA GLY A 541 -13.33 9.48 -23.78
C GLY A 541 -12.20 8.55 -23.33
N PRO A 542 -11.26 8.20 -24.23
CA PRO A 542 -10.25 7.18 -23.94
C PRO A 542 -9.19 7.61 -22.91
N HIS A 543 -9.16 8.90 -22.53
CA HIS A 543 -8.07 9.46 -21.76
C HIS A 543 -8.49 10.14 -20.46
N LEU A 544 -9.73 10.58 -20.34
CA LEU A 544 -10.19 11.37 -19.19
C LEU A 544 -11.38 10.69 -18.53
N ASN A 545 -11.29 10.47 -17.23
CA ASN A 545 -12.41 10.01 -16.42
C ASN A 545 -12.58 10.86 -15.16
N LEU A 546 -13.80 10.94 -14.69
CA LEU A 546 -14.19 11.53 -13.42
C LEU A 546 -14.88 10.47 -12.58
N ALA A 547 -14.31 10.17 -11.43
CA ALA A 547 -14.90 9.29 -10.44
C ALA A 547 -15.44 10.12 -9.27
N PHE A 548 -16.61 9.73 -8.79
CA PHE A 548 -17.21 10.24 -7.56
C PHE A 548 -17.59 9.07 -6.67
N ASN A 549 -17.28 9.14 -5.38
CA ASN A 549 -17.68 8.16 -4.39
C ASN A 549 -18.21 8.85 -3.13
N ALA A 550 -19.33 8.38 -2.64
CA ALA A 550 -19.91 8.71 -1.34
C ALA A 550 -20.06 7.42 -0.54
N ALA A 551 -19.42 7.32 0.60
CA ALA A 551 -19.43 6.10 1.38
C ALA A 551 -19.48 6.38 2.88
N THR A 552 -20.06 5.42 3.62
CA THR A 552 -20.03 5.41 5.07
C THR A 552 -19.22 4.23 5.59
N ALA A 553 -18.51 4.45 6.68
CA ALA A 553 -17.81 3.41 7.42
C ALA A 553 -17.91 3.67 8.92
N TRP A 554 -17.65 2.67 9.71
CA TRP A 554 -17.70 2.77 11.15
C TRP A 554 -16.61 1.96 11.82
N ARG A 555 -16.33 2.26 13.07
CA ARG A 555 -15.58 1.39 13.96
C ARG A 555 -16.10 1.46 15.40
N SER A 556 -15.99 0.37 16.12
CA SER A 556 -16.15 0.38 17.56
C SER A 556 -14.87 0.84 18.25
N PRO A 557 -14.94 1.39 19.47
CA PRO A 557 -13.77 1.53 20.31
C PRO A 557 -13.09 0.17 20.51
N THR A 558 -11.76 0.18 20.55
CA THR A 558 -10.98 -1.01 20.90
C THR A 558 -10.93 -1.20 22.41
N THR A 559 -10.58 -2.39 22.86
CA THR A 559 -10.43 -2.67 24.30
C THR A 559 -9.36 -1.80 24.95
N SER A 560 -8.30 -1.44 24.24
CA SER A 560 -7.29 -0.52 24.76
C SER A 560 -7.81 0.91 24.90
N GLU A 561 -8.59 1.40 23.93
CA GLU A 561 -9.20 2.74 24.01
C GLU A 561 -10.21 2.83 25.16
N LEU A 562 -10.93 1.73 25.45
CA LEU A 562 -11.88 1.67 26.55
C LEU A 562 -11.20 1.54 27.93
N TYR A 563 -10.15 0.71 28.04
CA TYR A 563 -9.71 0.19 29.33
C TYR A 563 -8.20 0.24 29.58
N SER A 564 -7.39 0.86 28.70
CA SER A 564 -5.94 1.00 29.00
C SER A 564 -5.73 1.75 30.32
N ASN A 565 -4.83 1.25 31.15
CA ASN A 565 -4.44 1.90 32.41
C ASN A 565 -3.02 1.48 32.79
N GLY A 566 -2.01 2.13 32.23
CA GLY A 566 -0.64 1.72 32.50
C GLY A 566 0.41 2.40 31.64
N ILE A 567 1.66 2.00 31.89
CA ILE A 567 2.81 2.47 31.14
C ILE A 567 2.91 1.68 29.83
N HIS A 568 2.97 2.41 28.72
CA HIS A 568 3.25 1.92 27.41
C HIS A 568 4.73 2.16 27.09
N HIS A 569 5.55 1.10 27.18
CA HIS A 569 7.02 1.23 27.12
C HIS A 569 7.53 1.64 25.75
N GLY A 570 6.85 1.22 24.68
CA GLY A 570 7.22 1.58 23.32
C GLY A 570 7.23 3.09 23.06
N THR A 571 6.31 3.83 23.70
CA THR A 571 6.21 5.31 23.56
C THR A 571 6.76 6.07 24.76
N GLY A 572 7.02 5.40 25.89
CA GLY A 572 7.38 6.06 27.13
C GLY A 572 6.23 6.89 27.73
N THR A 573 4.96 6.48 27.49
CA THR A 573 3.77 7.19 27.95
C THR A 573 2.95 6.38 28.96
N TYR A 574 2.20 7.06 29.82
CA TYR A 574 1.15 6.45 30.63
C TYR A 574 -0.20 6.70 29.97
N GLU A 575 -0.93 5.66 29.62
CA GLU A 575 -2.17 5.75 28.86
C GLU A 575 -3.40 5.46 29.73
N TYR A 576 -4.42 6.32 29.61
CA TYR A 576 -5.72 6.15 30.22
C TYR A 576 -6.81 5.96 29.16
N GLY A 577 -7.49 4.80 29.20
CA GLY A 577 -8.68 4.52 28.44
C GLY A 577 -9.91 5.30 28.95
N ASN A 578 -11.00 5.19 28.18
CA ASN A 578 -12.28 5.78 28.55
C ASN A 578 -13.42 4.81 28.22
N ALA A 579 -14.03 4.23 29.26
CA ALA A 579 -15.09 3.22 29.12
C ALA A 579 -16.41 3.77 28.51
N ASN A 580 -16.55 5.10 28.40
CA ASN A 580 -17.74 5.77 27.87
C ASN A 580 -17.65 6.08 26.37
N LEU A 581 -16.60 5.62 25.68
CA LEU A 581 -16.45 5.86 24.25
C LEU A 581 -17.55 5.16 23.45
N GLY A 582 -18.16 5.89 22.52
CA GLY A 582 -19.11 5.37 21.54
C GLY A 582 -18.46 5.02 20.19
N VAL A 583 -19.26 4.52 19.27
CA VAL A 583 -18.80 4.19 17.91
C VAL A 583 -18.40 5.44 17.13
N GLU A 584 -17.33 5.33 16.34
CA GLU A 584 -17.04 6.31 15.30
C GLU A 584 -17.86 6.00 14.04
N ARG A 585 -18.42 7.04 13.43
CA ARG A 585 -19.08 6.95 12.11
C ARG A 585 -18.49 7.97 11.17
N ALA A 586 -18.05 7.51 10.01
CA ALA A 586 -17.48 8.34 8.96
C ALA A 586 -18.42 8.45 7.78
N TYR A 587 -18.52 9.66 7.21
CA TYR A 587 -19.21 9.97 5.96
C TYR A 587 -18.17 10.57 5.03
N ASN A 588 -17.74 9.78 4.07
CA ASN A 588 -16.67 10.14 3.13
C ASN A 588 -17.25 10.55 1.78
N PHE A 589 -16.76 11.65 1.23
CA PHE A 589 -17.04 12.15 -0.12
C PHE A 589 -15.71 12.35 -0.83
N MET A 590 -15.54 11.75 -1.99
CA MET A 590 -14.32 11.85 -2.79
C MET A 590 -14.66 12.03 -4.26
N ALA A 591 -13.96 12.97 -4.91
CA ALA A 591 -13.99 13.16 -6.35
C ALA A 591 -12.57 13.03 -6.89
N THR A 592 -12.39 12.24 -7.94
CA THR A 592 -11.10 12.00 -8.57
C THR A 592 -11.20 12.24 -10.07
N LEU A 593 -10.40 13.15 -10.58
CA LEU A 593 -10.21 13.38 -12.00
C LEU A 593 -8.90 12.73 -12.43
N ALA A 594 -8.97 11.78 -13.35
CA ALA A 594 -7.79 11.08 -13.87
C ALA A 594 -7.67 11.27 -15.37
N TYR A 595 -6.46 11.61 -15.83
CA TYR A 595 -6.09 11.73 -17.23
C TYR A 595 -4.94 10.78 -17.56
N VAL A 596 -5.12 9.93 -18.56
CA VAL A 596 -4.12 8.93 -18.98
C VAL A 596 -3.97 8.98 -20.49
N GLN A 597 -2.84 9.47 -20.99
CA GLN A 597 -2.51 9.48 -22.42
C GLN A 597 -1.24 8.67 -22.70
N ASN A 598 -1.42 7.42 -23.11
CA ASN A 598 -0.41 6.54 -23.74
C ASN A 598 1.05 6.84 -23.37
N LYS A 599 1.43 6.67 -22.11
CA LYS A 599 2.80 6.90 -21.59
C LYS A 599 3.30 8.36 -21.64
N ARG A 600 2.60 9.31 -22.28
CA ARG A 600 3.08 10.68 -22.43
C ARG A 600 2.71 11.58 -21.24
N LEU A 601 1.46 11.56 -20.86
CA LEU A 601 0.93 12.35 -19.74
C LEU A 601 -0.03 11.47 -18.93
N ASN A 602 0.25 11.32 -17.65
CA ASN A 602 -0.68 10.72 -16.69
C ASN A 602 -0.81 11.70 -15.54
N GLY A 603 -2.04 11.91 -15.10
CA GLY A 603 -2.30 12.81 -13.98
C GLY A 603 -3.55 12.40 -13.24
N GLU A 604 -3.55 12.62 -11.95
CA GLU A 604 -4.68 12.38 -11.06
C GLU A 604 -4.78 13.50 -10.04
N ILE A 605 -5.98 14.01 -9.84
CA ILE A 605 -6.32 14.96 -8.78
C ILE A 605 -7.50 14.38 -8.03
N SER A 606 -7.32 14.14 -6.75
CA SER A 606 -8.36 13.68 -5.83
C SER A 606 -8.63 14.73 -4.77
N VAL A 607 -9.89 15.10 -4.61
CA VAL A 607 -10.37 15.98 -3.54
C VAL A 607 -11.29 15.18 -2.64
N TYR A 608 -11.09 15.26 -1.34
CA TYR A 608 -11.89 14.49 -0.40
C TYR A 608 -12.31 15.31 0.82
N ARG A 609 -13.46 14.94 1.36
CA ARG A 609 -13.94 15.43 2.64
C ARG A 609 -14.59 14.30 3.43
N ASN A 610 -14.11 14.09 4.65
CA ASN A 610 -14.57 13.05 5.54
C ASN A 610 -15.08 13.69 6.84
N TYR A 611 -16.36 13.50 7.15
CA TYR A 611 -16.98 13.86 8.42
C TYR A 611 -16.97 12.64 9.32
N ILE A 612 -16.43 12.78 10.54
CA ILE A 612 -16.37 11.67 11.49
C ILE A 612 -17.06 12.14 12.78
N ASP A 613 -18.16 11.47 13.09
CA ASP A 613 -18.82 11.65 14.38
C ASP A 613 -18.16 10.74 15.42
N ASN A 614 -17.95 11.26 16.62
CA ASN A 614 -17.29 10.57 17.73
C ASN A 614 -15.87 10.11 17.41
N TYR A 615 -15.07 10.86 16.67
CA TYR A 615 -13.68 10.60 16.39
C TYR A 615 -12.89 10.37 17.68
N ILE A 616 -12.34 9.18 17.90
CA ILE A 616 -11.56 8.82 19.08
C ILE A 616 -10.11 9.24 18.85
N TYR A 617 -9.55 10.04 19.73
CA TYR A 617 -8.16 10.47 19.63
C TYR A 617 -7.49 10.45 21.01
N GLN A 618 -6.19 10.33 20.98
CA GLN A 618 -5.34 10.37 22.14
C GLN A 618 -4.89 11.82 22.37
N GLU A 619 -5.21 12.39 23.51
CA GLU A 619 -4.81 13.74 23.88
C GLU A 619 -3.73 13.68 24.97
N PRO A 620 -2.57 14.33 24.76
CA PRO A 620 -1.58 14.49 25.82
C PRO A 620 -2.15 15.29 26.99
N ASP A 621 -1.79 14.87 28.21
CA ASP A 621 -2.04 15.64 29.43
C ASP A 621 -0.76 16.42 29.78
N THR A 622 -0.89 17.69 30.16
CA THR A 622 0.26 18.52 30.51
C THR A 622 0.95 18.07 31.80
N VAL A 623 0.28 17.25 32.61
CA VAL A 623 0.79 16.72 33.87
C VAL A 623 1.26 15.28 33.66
N PRO A 624 2.57 15.01 33.73
CA PRO A 624 3.10 13.66 33.66
C PRO A 624 2.63 12.80 34.84
N THR A 625 2.38 11.52 34.58
CA THR A 625 2.02 10.54 35.62
C THR A 625 3.29 10.02 36.29
N LEU A 626 3.35 10.18 37.63
CA LEU A 626 4.44 9.66 38.47
C LEU A 626 4.13 8.24 38.89
N THR A 627 5.09 7.36 38.68
CA THR A 627 5.05 5.94 39.09
C THR A 627 6.32 5.56 39.85
N ILE A 628 6.33 4.40 40.50
CA ILE A 628 7.54 3.83 41.12
C ILE A 628 8.66 3.57 40.12
N ARG A 629 8.40 3.67 38.80
CA ARG A 629 9.34 3.40 37.70
C ARG A 629 9.80 4.66 37.00
N GLY A 630 9.35 5.81 37.43
CA GLY A 630 9.69 7.08 36.85
C GLY A 630 8.48 7.93 36.52
N ALA A 631 8.73 9.05 35.82
CA ALA A 631 7.73 9.97 35.33
C ALA A 631 7.47 9.69 33.85
N PHE A 632 6.21 9.64 33.47
CA PHE A 632 5.78 9.34 32.10
C PHE A 632 4.86 10.42 31.58
N LEU A 633 5.05 10.79 30.31
CA LEU A 633 4.11 11.65 29.61
C LEU A 633 2.74 10.97 29.61
N THR A 634 1.69 11.72 29.90
CA THR A 634 0.33 11.15 30.07
C THR A 634 -0.47 11.36 28.81
N ALA A 635 -1.27 10.38 28.43
CA ALA A 635 -2.20 10.44 27.31
C ALA A 635 -3.57 9.87 27.70
N ARG A 636 -4.64 10.56 27.27
CA ARG A 636 -6.04 10.18 27.57
C ARG A 636 -6.85 9.99 26.31
N GLN A 637 -7.69 8.96 26.28
CA GLN A 637 -8.62 8.72 25.18
C GLN A 637 -9.82 9.66 25.28
N LYS A 638 -10.06 10.42 24.20
CA LYS A 638 -11.17 11.37 24.05
C LYS A 638 -11.95 11.13 22.77
N GLN A 639 -13.14 11.72 22.69
CA GLN A 639 -13.96 11.74 21.48
C GLN A 639 -14.34 13.17 21.10
N ALA A 640 -14.41 13.43 19.80
CA ALA A 640 -14.88 14.69 19.23
C ALA A 640 -15.50 14.46 17.85
N ASN A 641 -16.33 15.38 17.38
CA ASN A 641 -16.73 15.42 15.98
C ASN A 641 -15.62 16.06 15.17
N ALA A 642 -15.10 15.36 14.17
CA ALA A 642 -13.97 15.79 13.37
C ALA A 642 -14.31 15.91 11.89
N THR A 643 -13.55 16.72 11.18
CA THR A 643 -13.61 16.81 9.71
C THR A 643 -12.21 16.74 9.15
N PHE A 644 -12.01 15.84 8.17
CA PHE A 644 -10.78 15.74 7.40
C PHE A 644 -11.05 16.18 5.97
N THR A 645 -10.30 17.17 5.48
CA THR A 645 -10.42 17.66 4.11
C THR A 645 -9.03 17.70 3.50
N GLY A 646 -8.90 17.26 2.26
CA GLY A 646 -7.60 17.27 1.61
C GLY A 646 -7.66 17.18 0.10
N VAL A 647 -6.48 17.32 -0.48
CA VAL A 647 -6.22 17.24 -1.91
C VAL A 647 -4.95 16.45 -2.14
N ASP A 648 -5.05 15.44 -3.00
CA ASP A 648 -3.92 14.69 -3.54
C ASP A 648 -3.76 15.02 -5.02
N VAL A 649 -2.52 15.27 -5.43
CA VAL A 649 -2.17 15.51 -6.83
C VAL A 649 -1.01 14.60 -7.19
N SER A 650 -1.12 13.89 -8.30
CA SER A 650 -0.01 13.19 -8.92
C SER A 650 -0.03 13.42 -10.42
N ALA A 651 1.13 13.68 -11.01
CA ALA A 651 1.26 13.80 -12.45
C ALA A 651 2.63 13.31 -12.90
N SER A 652 2.67 12.70 -14.07
CA SER A 652 3.91 12.33 -14.76
C SER A 652 3.84 12.71 -16.22
N TYR A 653 4.89 13.31 -16.73
CA TYR A 653 5.00 13.75 -18.11
C TYR A 653 6.32 13.29 -18.74
N GLN A 654 6.21 12.63 -19.88
CA GLN A 654 7.38 12.25 -20.69
C GLN A 654 7.84 13.43 -21.50
N LEU A 655 8.92 14.09 -21.05
CA LEU A 655 9.51 15.28 -21.69
C LEU A 655 10.15 14.93 -23.03
N THR A 656 10.91 13.82 -23.05
CA THR A 656 11.51 13.22 -24.24
C THR A 656 11.38 11.72 -24.18
N GLU A 657 11.80 10.97 -25.17
CA GLU A 657 11.81 9.49 -25.16
C GLU A 657 12.55 8.91 -23.93
N HIS A 658 13.54 9.64 -23.44
CA HIS A 658 14.39 9.19 -22.32
C HIS A 658 14.16 9.95 -21.00
N LEU A 659 13.54 11.13 -21.02
CA LEU A 659 13.40 11.97 -19.84
C LEU A 659 11.95 12.12 -19.44
N ALA A 660 11.63 11.73 -18.20
CA ALA A 660 10.33 11.90 -17.58
C ALA A 660 10.41 12.82 -16.35
N PHE A 661 9.40 13.64 -16.19
CA PHE A 661 9.16 14.44 -14.98
C PHE A 661 7.95 13.90 -14.25
N ALA A 662 8.00 13.82 -12.91
CA ALA A 662 6.83 13.51 -12.11
C ALA A 662 6.75 14.44 -10.90
N THR A 663 5.51 14.76 -10.51
CA THR A 663 5.19 15.59 -9.36
C THR A 663 4.11 14.95 -8.52
N LYS A 664 4.21 15.09 -7.19
CA LYS A 664 3.21 14.64 -6.23
C LYS A 664 3.02 15.73 -5.17
N ALA A 665 1.79 15.94 -4.75
CA ALA A 665 1.45 16.82 -3.65
C ALA A 665 0.34 16.20 -2.81
N SER A 666 0.43 16.34 -1.50
CA SER A 666 -0.58 15.86 -0.55
C SER A 666 -0.80 16.92 0.52
N LEU A 667 -2.03 17.36 0.66
CA LEU A 667 -2.46 18.35 1.62
C LEU A 667 -3.64 17.81 2.42
N VAL A 668 -3.59 17.87 3.74
CA VAL A 668 -4.68 17.47 4.62
C VAL A 668 -4.89 18.46 5.75
N ARG A 669 -6.16 18.71 6.08
CA ARG A 669 -6.59 19.54 7.21
C ARG A 669 -7.58 18.75 8.04
N ALA A 670 -7.28 18.60 9.32
CA ALA A 670 -8.18 17.92 10.25
C ALA A 670 -8.60 18.90 11.35
N TYR A 671 -9.90 18.99 11.54
CA TYR A 671 -10.53 19.97 12.41
C TYR A 671 -11.47 19.30 13.41
N ASN A 672 -11.28 19.60 14.69
CA ASN A 672 -12.17 19.20 15.78
C ASN A 672 -13.36 20.19 15.84
N ARG A 673 -14.51 19.76 15.30
CA ARG A 673 -15.72 20.60 15.28
C ARG A 673 -16.34 20.81 16.67
N SER A 674 -16.04 19.91 17.63
CA SER A 674 -16.56 20.02 19.00
C SER A 674 -15.83 21.07 19.82
N ALA A 675 -14.53 21.28 19.57
CA ALA A 675 -13.69 22.23 20.29
C ALA A 675 -13.34 23.49 19.46
N ASP A 676 -13.77 23.54 18.19
CA ASP A 676 -13.50 24.63 17.23
C ASP A 676 -12.01 24.89 17.02
N GLU A 677 -11.20 23.81 16.89
CA GLU A 677 -9.75 23.88 16.78
C GLU A 677 -9.19 22.83 15.81
N TYR A 678 -7.96 22.99 15.33
CA TYR A 678 -7.28 21.96 14.54
C TYR A 678 -6.88 20.78 15.43
N LEU A 679 -6.92 19.56 14.85
CA LEU A 679 -6.35 18.38 15.49
C LEU A 679 -4.82 18.41 15.41
N ILE A 680 -4.17 17.87 16.46
CA ILE A 680 -2.72 17.66 16.50
C ILE A 680 -2.34 16.37 15.80
N TRP A 681 -1.04 16.21 15.46
CA TRP A 681 -0.45 15.01 14.85
C TRP A 681 -1.04 14.64 13.48
N ILE A 682 -1.45 15.67 12.75
CA ILE A 682 -1.91 15.54 11.36
C ILE A 682 -0.74 15.76 10.41
N PRO A 683 -0.58 14.95 9.34
CA PRO A 683 0.49 15.14 8.38
C PRO A 683 0.61 16.54 7.85
N THR A 684 1.82 16.99 7.66
CA THR A 684 2.12 18.30 7.05
C THR A 684 1.98 18.23 5.53
N ASP A 685 1.89 19.40 4.88
CA ASP A 685 1.91 19.48 3.41
C ASP A 685 3.22 18.93 2.87
N ARG A 686 3.12 18.02 1.88
CA ARG A 686 4.25 17.34 1.24
C ARG A 686 4.22 17.56 -0.27
N TYR A 687 5.37 17.85 -0.84
CA TYR A 687 5.58 18.07 -2.27
C TYR A 687 6.81 17.30 -2.71
N GLU A 688 6.66 16.43 -3.69
CA GLU A 688 7.76 15.68 -4.28
C GLU A 688 7.81 15.94 -5.78
N ASN A 689 9.00 16.27 -6.29
CA ASN A 689 9.27 16.39 -7.71
C ASN A 689 10.42 15.46 -8.08
N SER A 690 10.32 14.79 -9.21
CA SER A 690 11.36 13.90 -9.69
C SER A 690 11.60 14.03 -11.18
N LEU A 691 12.87 13.87 -11.57
CA LEU A 691 13.32 13.73 -12.94
C LEU A 691 13.94 12.35 -13.10
N ARG A 692 13.46 11.58 -14.07
CA ARG A 692 13.95 10.26 -14.40
C ARG A 692 14.46 10.24 -15.81
N TYR A 693 15.72 9.86 -15.96
CA TYR A 693 16.36 9.61 -17.25
C TYR A 693 16.52 8.09 -17.46
N THR A 694 15.97 7.58 -18.55
CA THR A 694 16.09 6.17 -18.94
C THR A 694 17.07 6.06 -20.09
N LEU A 695 17.96 5.08 -20.00
CA LEU A 695 18.96 4.77 -21.02
C LEU A 695 18.59 3.43 -21.65
N ASP A 696 18.79 3.35 -22.95
CA ASP A 696 18.66 2.09 -23.68
C ASP A 696 19.76 1.09 -23.26
N LYS A 697 19.92 0.05 -24.00
CA LYS A 697 20.94 -0.94 -23.73
C LYS A 697 22.35 -0.30 -23.82
N LEU A 698 23.15 -0.54 -22.80
CA LEU A 698 24.54 -0.09 -22.71
C LEU A 698 25.48 -1.30 -22.73
N GLY A 699 26.73 -1.08 -23.15
CA GLY A 699 27.79 -2.10 -23.23
C GLY A 699 27.75 -2.96 -24.48
N ALA A 700 28.78 -3.81 -24.65
CA ALA A 700 28.87 -4.72 -25.76
C ALA A 700 27.69 -5.70 -25.77
N GLN A 701 27.00 -5.87 -26.87
CA GLN A 701 25.82 -6.74 -27.06
C GLN A 701 24.64 -6.43 -26.11
N GLY A 702 24.57 -5.20 -25.52
CA GLY A 702 23.48 -4.82 -24.60
C GLY A 702 23.56 -5.46 -23.24
N THR A 703 24.77 -5.67 -22.72
CA THR A 703 25.04 -6.27 -21.38
C THR A 703 24.26 -5.62 -20.27
N PHE A 704 24.02 -4.30 -20.32
CA PHE A 704 23.21 -3.56 -19.37
C PHE A 704 21.92 -3.11 -20.05
N ALA A 705 20.79 -3.53 -19.51
CA ALA A 705 19.46 -3.21 -20.02
C ALA A 705 18.64 -2.48 -18.96
N GLN A 706 17.56 -1.82 -19.37
CA GLN A 706 16.63 -1.15 -18.48
C GLN A 706 17.28 -0.15 -17.51
N ASN A 707 18.29 0.57 -18.01
CA ASN A 707 19.07 1.52 -17.23
C ASN A 707 18.24 2.77 -16.94
N PHE A 708 18.34 3.29 -15.72
CA PHE A 708 17.75 4.58 -15.36
C PHE A 708 18.52 5.25 -14.23
N ILE A 709 18.41 6.57 -14.20
CA ILE A 709 18.80 7.42 -13.08
C ILE A 709 17.61 8.33 -12.78
N GLN A 710 17.26 8.47 -11.52
CA GLN A 710 16.20 9.37 -11.06
C GLN A 710 16.74 10.24 -9.94
N LEU A 711 16.44 11.54 -10.01
CA LEU A 711 16.67 12.50 -8.93
C LEU A 711 15.33 13.01 -8.43
N SER A 712 15.12 13.04 -7.11
CA SER A 712 13.90 13.55 -6.52
C SER A 712 14.16 14.48 -5.34
N GLY A 713 13.34 15.52 -5.23
CA GLY A 713 13.33 16.48 -4.14
C GLY A 713 12.00 16.38 -3.39
N LEU A 714 12.06 16.10 -2.08
CA LEU A 714 10.93 16.09 -1.17
C LEU A 714 10.97 17.33 -0.28
N ALA A 715 9.99 18.21 -0.41
CA ALA A 715 9.76 19.35 0.47
C ALA A 715 8.61 19.07 1.42
N VAL A 716 8.86 19.23 2.72
CA VAL A 716 7.88 19.03 3.80
C VAL A 716 7.71 20.34 4.55
N ALA A 717 6.49 20.85 4.61
CA ALA A 717 6.19 22.12 5.26
C ALA A 717 6.14 21.95 6.78
N ARG A 718 6.39 23.04 7.51
CA ARG A 718 6.09 23.09 8.95
C ARG A 718 4.59 23.03 9.17
N GLN A 719 4.11 22.22 10.14
CA GLN A 719 2.70 22.23 10.53
C GLN A 719 2.30 23.58 11.14
N ARG A 720 1.35 24.26 10.49
CA ARG A 720 0.82 25.56 10.93
C ARG A 720 -0.66 25.51 11.32
N HIS A 721 -1.35 24.42 10.97
CA HIS A 721 -2.75 24.20 11.30
C HIS A 721 -2.80 23.42 12.61
N ILE A 722 -2.63 24.15 13.70
CA ILE A 722 -2.55 23.67 15.08
C ILE A 722 -3.50 24.48 15.97
N PRO A 723 -3.91 23.98 17.13
CA PRO A 723 -4.66 24.76 18.11
C PRO A 723 -3.93 26.01 18.57
N ASP A 724 -4.67 27.08 18.93
CA ASP A 724 -4.07 28.32 19.43
C ASP A 724 -3.25 28.11 20.69
N ASN A 725 -3.72 27.20 21.59
CA ASN A 725 -3.03 26.81 22.81
C ASN A 725 -2.19 25.54 22.63
N TYR A 726 -1.49 25.39 21.51
CA TYR A 726 -0.81 24.18 21.11
C TYR A 726 0.08 23.55 22.20
N LEU A 727 0.84 24.34 22.95
CA LEU A 727 1.71 23.84 24.04
C LEU A 727 0.93 23.28 25.24
N ALA A 728 -0.38 23.52 25.32
CA ALA A 728 -1.27 22.82 26.27
C ALA A 728 -1.76 21.47 25.73
N ARG A 729 -1.47 21.15 24.46
CA ARG A 729 -1.90 19.93 23.76
C ARG A 729 -0.72 19.08 23.26
N ASP A 730 0.51 19.62 23.29
CA ASP A 730 1.71 18.92 22.88
C ASP A 730 2.93 19.46 23.65
N TYR A 731 4.00 18.66 23.74
CA TYR A 731 5.17 18.98 24.60
C TYR A 731 6.19 19.90 23.93
N ALA A 732 6.15 20.03 22.59
CA ALA A 732 7.05 20.90 21.83
C ALA A 732 6.38 21.42 20.56
N MET A 733 6.72 22.64 20.14
CA MET A 733 6.23 23.21 18.89
C MET A 733 6.55 22.32 17.67
N PRO A 734 5.70 22.33 16.62
CA PRO A 734 5.98 21.59 15.40
C PRO A 734 7.36 21.88 14.83
N PRO A 735 8.12 20.87 14.38
CA PRO A 735 9.45 21.04 13.79
C PRO A 735 9.45 22.00 12.60
N ALA A 736 10.63 22.51 12.25
CA ALA A 736 10.83 23.35 11.08
C ALA A 736 10.56 22.57 9.79
N SER A 737 10.23 23.27 8.71
CA SER A 737 10.17 22.69 7.36
C SER A 737 11.54 22.17 6.93
N TYR A 738 11.54 21.15 6.08
CA TYR A 738 12.77 20.56 5.56
C TYR A 738 12.65 20.16 4.10
N PHE A 739 13.82 20.00 3.47
CA PHE A 739 13.96 19.52 2.10
C PHE A 739 14.96 18.36 2.06
N LEU A 740 14.59 17.28 1.39
CA LEU A 740 15.43 16.10 1.20
C LEU A 740 15.69 15.87 -0.29
N LEU A 741 16.95 15.73 -0.65
CA LEU A 741 17.37 15.31 -1.98
C LEU A 741 17.63 13.80 -1.97
N ASN A 742 16.98 13.09 -2.89
CA ASN A 742 17.12 11.65 -3.06
C ASN A 742 17.53 11.33 -4.51
N ALA A 743 18.22 10.21 -4.70
CA ALA A 743 18.54 9.71 -6.04
C ALA A 743 18.37 8.20 -6.10
N GLU A 744 17.98 7.70 -7.26
CA GLU A 744 17.84 6.27 -7.54
C GLU A 744 18.48 5.94 -8.88
N ALA A 745 19.15 4.81 -8.97
CA ALA A 745 19.68 4.27 -10.21
C ALA A 745 19.42 2.77 -10.27
N GLY A 746 19.26 2.24 -11.46
CA GLY A 746 19.04 0.81 -11.62
C GLY A 746 19.42 0.33 -13.00
N THR A 747 19.79 -0.95 -13.08
CA THR A 747 20.13 -1.66 -14.29
C THR A 747 19.78 -3.13 -14.21
N THR A 748 19.58 -3.78 -15.34
CA THR A 748 19.50 -5.23 -15.46
C THR A 748 20.75 -5.69 -16.21
N LEU A 749 21.61 -6.42 -15.50
CA LEU A 749 22.81 -7.02 -16.05
C LEU A 749 22.45 -8.37 -16.69
N GLN A 750 22.77 -8.53 -17.96
CA GLN A 750 22.55 -9.77 -18.73
C GLN A 750 23.84 -10.61 -18.73
N LEU A 751 23.84 -11.74 -18.04
CA LEU A 751 24.95 -12.70 -17.96
C LEU A 751 24.58 -13.99 -18.70
N GLY A 752 24.76 -14.03 -20.02
CA GLY A 752 24.26 -15.11 -20.85
C GLY A 752 22.73 -15.21 -20.78
N LYS A 753 22.19 -16.33 -20.28
CA LYS A 753 20.74 -16.50 -20.07
C LYS A 753 20.25 -15.94 -18.72
N GLN A 754 21.16 -15.59 -17.83
CA GLN A 754 20.85 -15.12 -16.48
C GLN A 754 20.71 -13.60 -16.48
N GLN A 755 19.65 -13.10 -15.85
CA GLN A 755 19.43 -11.68 -15.58
C GLN A 755 19.73 -11.40 -14.11
N VAL A 756 20.37 -10.27 -13.82
CA VAL A 756 20.61 -9.77 -12.47
C VAL A 756 20.16 -8.32 -12.41
N GLU A 757 19.16 -8.02 -11.59
CA GLU A 757 18.70 -6.65 -11.37
C GLU A 757 19.53 -6.01 -10.26
N ILE A 758 20.09 -4.83 -10.51
CA ILE A 758 20.87 -4.06 -9.55
C ILE A 758 20.20 -2.70 -9.37
N GLY A 759 19.97 -2.30 -8.12
CA GLY A 759 19.42 -0.99 -7.76
C GLY A 759 20.26 -0.31 -6.71
N LEU A 760 20.49 0.99 -6.87
CA LEU A 760 21.15 1.86 -5.91
C LEU A 760 20.21 2.99 -5.55
N ILE A 761 19.96 3.22 -4.25
CA ILE A 761 19.04 4.23 -3.76
C ILE A 761 19.75 5.07 -2.71
N GLY A 762 19.86 6.36 -2.92
CA GLY A 762 20.37 7.34 -1.96
C GLY A 762 19.22 8.20 -1.40
N ARG A 763 19.09 8.23 -0.08
CA ARG A 763 18.12 9.10 0.62
C ARG A 763 18.83 10.12 1.47
N ASN A 764 18.22 11.31 1.60
CA ASN A 764 18.79 12.43 2.34
C ASN A 764 20.25 12.67 1.95
N LEU A 765 20.53 12.78 0.64
CA LEU A 765 21.90 12.88 0.11
C LEU A 765 22.66 14.09 0.66
N LEU A 766 21.95 15.16 1.01
CA LEU A 766 22.52 16.36 1.60
C LEU A 766 22.87 16.18 3.09
N ASN A 767 22.55 15.02 3.67
CA ASN A 767 22.76 14.72 5.10
C ASN A 767 22.13 15.77 6.03
N LYS A 768 20.93 16.24 5.67
CA LYS A 768 20.21 17.26 6.44
C LYS A 768 19.73 16.69 7.77
N ALA A 769 20.04 17.37 8.87
CA ALA A 769 19.41 17.12 10.17
C ALA A 769 17.99 17.69 10.16
N TYR A 770 17.00 16.88 10.51
CA TYR A 770 15.59 17.26 10.54
C TYR A 770 14.81 16.37 11.52
N ARG A 771 13.61 16.82 11.90
CA ARG A 771 12.64 16.06 12.69
C ARG A 771 11.30 16.04 11.95
N ASP A 772 10.71 14.86 11.76
CA ASP A 772 9.36 14.74 11.17
C ASP A 772 8.30 14.97 12.24
N TYR A 773 7.23 15.70 11.89
CA TYR A 773 6.15 16.01 12.82
C TYR A 773 5.40 14.78 13.35
N LEU A 774 5.34 13.72 12.55
CA LEU A 774 4.66 12.47 12.94
C LEU A 774 5.58 11.46 13.66
N ASN A 775 6.87 11.76 13.83
CA ASN A 775 7.74 10.91 14.63
C ASN A 775 7.51 11.16 16.13
N ARG A 776 7.17 10.10 16.86
CA ARG A 776 6.92 10.16 18.32
C ARG A 776 8.18 10.50 19.12
N PHE A 777 9.36 10.25 18.56
CA PHE A 777 10.66 10.59 19.18
C PHE A 777 11.22 11.94 18.72
N ARG A 778 10.45 12.74 17.94
CA ARG A 778 10.87 14.11 17.54
C ARG A 778 11.23 15.03 18.70
N TYR A 779 10.75 14.72 19.90
CA TYR A 779 11.08 15.48 21.11
C TYR A 779 12.52 15.30 21.54
N TYR A 780 13.12 14.15 21.22
CA TYR A 780 14.39 13.69 21.77
C TYR A 780 15.51 13.59 20.74
N ALA A 781 15.17 13.30 19.48
CA ALA A 781 16.17 12.94 18.47
C ALA A 781 15.80 13.38 17.06
N ASP A 782 16.83 13.53 16.23
CA ASP A 782 16.71 13.78 14.80
C ASP A 782 16.41 12.49 14.03
N GLU A 783 15.91 12.66 12.82
CA GLU A 783 15.69 11.59 11.86
C GLU A 783 17.00 11.00 11.32
N VAL A 784 16.88 9.86 10.66
CA VAL A 784 18.00 9.19 9.99
C VAL A 784 18.69 10.13 9.00
N GLY A 785 20.01 10.17 9.03
CA GLY A 785 20.84 10.93 8.11
C GLY A 785 20.88 10.32 6.70
N ARG A 786 21.97 10.60 5.97
CA ARG A 786 22.18 10.03 4.63
C ARG A 786 22.17 8.50 4.68
N SER A 787 21.38 7.89 3.78
CA SER A 787 21.26 6.44 3.66
C SER A 787 21.47 6.02 2.20
N ILE A 788 22.34 5.05 1.99
CA ILE A 788 22.55 4.41 0.68
C ILE A 788 22.10 2.96 0.80
N THR A 789 21.24 2.52 -0.12
CA THR A 789 20.75 1.15 -0.22
C THR A 789 21.22 0.54 -1.53
N LEU A 790 21.89 -0.60 -1.46
CA LEU A 790 22.22 -1.45 -2.61
C LEU A 790 21.28 -2.64 -2.60
N ARG A 791 20.66 -2.92 -3.75
CA ARG A 791 19.78 -4.06 -3.97
C ARG A 791 20.29 -4.89 -5.14
N VAL A 792 20.31 -6.21 -4.98
CA VAL A 792 20.58 -7.17 -6.03
C VAL A 792 19.47 -8.22 -6.05
N SER A 793 18.83 -8.44 -7.20
CA SER A 793 17.80 -9.47 -7.37
C SER A 793 18.19 -10.40 -8.51
N ILE A 794 18.16 -11.71 -8.23
CA ILE A 794 18.60 -12.77 -9.13
C ILE A 794 17.43 -13.72 -9.38
N PRO A 795 16.63 -13.51 -10.45
CA PRO A 795 15.60 -14.47 -10.84
C PRO A 795 16.28 -15.69 -11.50
N LEU A 796 15.86 -16.90 -11.10
CA LEU A 796 16.35 -18.19 -11.61
C LEU A 796 15.18 -18.96 -12.23
N HIS A 797 15.40 -19.52 -13.41
CA HIS A 797 14.42 -20.35 -14.13
C HIS A 797 15.02 -21.75 -14.37
N PHE A 798 14.25 -22.83 -14.07
CA PHE A 798 14.66 -24.21 -14.18
C PHE A 798 13.80 -24.97 -15.16
#